data_56358a441e61f93f95a8f112b9e29914
#
_entry.id   56358a441e61f93f95a8f112b9e29914
#
_cell.length_a   1.000
_cell.length_b   1.000
_cell.length_c   1.000
_cell.angle_alpha   90.00
_cell.angle_beta   90.00
_cell.angle_gamma   90.00
#
_symmetry.space_group_name_H-M   'P 1'
#
loop_
_entity.id
_entity.type
_entity.pdbx_description
1 polymer ?
#
loop_
_entity_poly.entity_id
_entity_poly.type
_entity_poly.pdbx_seq_one_letter_code
_entity_poly.pdbx_strand_id
1 'polypeptide(L)'
;MISIVICYNIPSMIADIHITEKSFGDKTLMRDVKFSVDDGEKVGVVGRNGVGKSTLFGILAGTDTDYTGEVIFRRGITVASTAQEHHGLGDQTVLSYILAGLPEYASLKKIIDEYPETMGDNMRKIEEYTQALERFDQKGFYQIEEKIGRELDNFQLSGCSERPLGSLSGGQKRLVEIVKIMHSGAHLALIDEPTNHMDYVAKQQFIDWMSSQPRQAMLIITHDRDVLGRVDRIIELKDGRAVSYRGNYDAYLKQNAQATAAGMNDFEHIEKRMTNLRQKVLDYQRLKEKSRNPGTIQKFKRLENEARAELAELSELDKPTFWIDKESAGQLDYKSAERYGKFKARNIRLSMKDAASRSQHVLVRVEDAAVGVGEKILFEGVNIDLCEGEAVELRGRNGAGKTTLIRMLLGQRRGSDSSLSDSRYNLTRPPRKHLSLQAGASPIDPAGALGAHSPERQSLQKKSLTSQLEYAQKEPETPLVPDAPATAAPPVLEAVEHSRIASAPAERSRSISSGDTSEKSTPAQERGAAVTPILYSGNLFLDSQVRVGVYEQEIDERYLADPLEIAIEKLHLSRDLPISDTKIRQLLADYLFTEADRMTPLARLSGGQKARFQIITMLANDPQLLILDEPTNHLDLPSIEELETALAKYSGAILYVSHDNYFRQAIGGEVVQIGAA
;
A
#
# COMPACT_ATOMS: atom_id res chain seq x y z
N MET A 1 -42.00 -7.55 38.86
CA MET A 1 -40.53 -7.74 38.90
C MET A 1 -40.04 -7.89 37.46
N ILE A 2 -39.51 -6.85 36.90
CA ILE A 2 -38.90 -6.86 35.55
C ILE A 2 -37.44 -7.20 35.80
N SER A 3 -37.03 -8.44 35.45
CA SER A 3 -35.64 -8.84 35.45
C SER A 3 -34.92 -8.13 34.28
N ILE A 4 -34.16 -7.09 34.57
CA ILE A 4 -33.22 -6.50 33.63
C ILE A 4 -32.06 -7.48 33.53
N VAL A 5 -32.04 -8.26 32.45
CA VAL A 5 -30.84 -9.01 32.05
C VAL A 5 -29.83 -7.99 31.51
N ILE A 6 -28.92 -7.57 32.35
CA ILE A 6 -27.73 -6.82 31.91
C ILE A 6 -26.84 -7.85 31.20
N CYS A 7 -26.94 -7.94 29.89
CA CYS A 7 -25.95 -8.60 29.09
C CYS A 7 -24.67 -7.78 29.20
N TYR A 8 -23.74 -8.20 30.06
CA TYR A 8 -22.35 -7.79 29.96
C TYR A 8 -21.85 -8.30 28.61
N ASN A 9 -21.68 -7.39 27.66
CA ASN A 9 -20.95 -7.63 26.45
C ASN A 9 -19.47 -7.85 26.85
N ILE A 10 -19.10 -9.06 27.18
CA ILE A 10 -17.70 -9.48 27.26
C ILE A 10 -17.27 -9.56 25.79
N PRO A 11 -16.34 -8.73 25.31
CA PRO A 11 -15.82 -8.86 23.97
C PRO A 11 -15.33 -10.29 23.80
N SER A 12 -15.96 -11.05 22.94
CA SER A 12 -15.58 -12.45 22.78
C SER A 12 -14.36 -12.46 21.84
N MET A 13 -13.19 -12.57 22.42
CA MET A 13 -11.93 -12.77 21.72
C MET A 13 -12.04 -13.96 20.75
N ILE A 14 -11.73 -13.74 19.47
CA ILE A 14 -11.77 -14.77 18.44
C ILE A 14 -10.39 -15.30 18.09
N ALA A 15 -9.33 -14.49 18.30
CA ALA A 15 -7.97 -14.89 18.09
C ALA A 15 -7.06 -14.26 19.15
N ASP A 16 -6.11 -15.05 19.66
CA ASP A 16 -5.01 -14.60 20.52
C ASP A 16 -3.68 -14.97 19.88
N ILE A 17 -2.85 -13.96 19.64
CA ILE A 17 -1.63 -14.07 18.88
C ILE A 17 -0.45 -13.77 19.79
N HIS A 18 0.45 -14.74 19.92
CA HIS A 18 1.72 -14.57 20.63
C HIS A 18 2.85 -15.23 19.84
N ILE A 19 3.51 -14.46 18.99
CA ILE A 19 4.69 -14.89 18.23
C ILE A 19 5.93 -14.43 18.99
N THR A 20 6.65 -15.37 19.58
CA THR A 20 7.87 -15.10 20.34
C THR A 20 9.01 -14.71 19.40
N GLU A 21 9.18 -15.45 18.28
CA GLU A 21 10.20 -15.17 17.29
C GLU A 21 9.82 -15.69 15.90
N LYS A 22 10.13 -14.89 14.88
CA LYS A 22 10.16 -15.29 13.47
C LYS A 22 11.38 -14.69 12.81
N SER A 23 12.20 -15.55 12.20
CA SER A 23 13.44 -15.15 11.53
C SER A 23 13.49 -15.69 10.10
N PHE A 24 14.18 -14.99 9.21
CA PHE A 24 14.55 -15.44 7.87
C PHE A 24 16.08 -15.40 7.75
N GLY A 25 16.72 -16.58 7.75
CA GLY A 25 18.16 -16.68 7.85
C GLY A 25 18.65 -16.00 9.14
N ASP A 26 19.63 -15.11 9.01
CA ASP A 26 20.19 -14.38 10.16
C ASP A 26 19.37 -13.16 10.60
N LYS A 27 18.30 -12.82 9.88
CA LYS A 27 17.48 -11.65 10.17
C LYS A 27 16.24 -12.02 10.97
N THR A 28 16.16 -11.57 12.22
CA THR A 28 14.93 -11.62 13.01
C THR A 28 13.94 -10.58 12.52
N LEU A 29 12.74 -11.04 12.14
CA LEU A 29 11.67 -10.22 11.60
C LEU A 29 10.67 -9.81 12.68
N MET A 30 10.33 -10.76 13.58
CA MET A 30 9.41 -10.52 14.69
C MET A 30 10.02 -11.04 15.99
N ARG A 31 9.79 -10.29 17.08
CA ARG A 31 10.24 -10.63 18.43
C ARG A 31 9.18 -10.17 19.43
N ASP A 32 8.52 -11.12 20.11
CA ASP A 32 7.48 -10.86 21.11
C ASP A 32 6.29 -10.03 20.54
N VAL A 33 5.73 -10.47 19.41
CA VAL A 33 4.51 -9.90 18.83
C VAL A 33 3.32 -10.45 19.58
N LYS A 34 2.57 -9.58 20.30
CA LYS A 34 1.40 -9.95 21.11
C LYS A 34 0.23 -9.05 20.82
N PHE A 35 -0.91 -9.63 20.44
CA PHE A 35 -2.20 -8.94 20.37
C PHE A 35 -3.33 -9.96 20.26
N SER A 36 -4.54 -9.53 20.59
CA SER A 36 -5.77 -10.30 20.40
C SER A 36 -6.67 -9.64 19.38
N VAL A 37 -7.66 -10.33 18.86
CA VAL A 37 -8.70 -9.82 17.97
C VAL A 37 -10.05 -10.20 18.53
N ASP A 38 -10.94 -9.23 18.64
CA ASP A 38 -12.29 -9.41 19.15
C ASP A 38 -13.29 -9.65 18.01
N ASP A 39 -14.46 -10.22 18.37
CA ASP A 39 -15.53 -10.52 17.43
C ASP A 39 -16.04 -9.21 16.78
N GLY A 40 -16.11 -9.19 15.47
CA GLY A 40 -16.57 -8.02 14.72
C GLY A 40 -15.60 -6.83 14.65
N GLU A 41 -14.43 -6.91 15.31
CA GLU A 41 -13.44 -5.82 15.35
C GLU A 41 -12.76 -5.59 14.00
N LYS A 42 -12.63 -4.34 13.57
CA LYS A 42 -11.85 -3.93 12.40
C LYS A 42 -10.49 -3.41 12.84
N VAL A 43 -9.44 -4.14 12.52
CA VAL A 43 -8.08 -3.83 12.95
C VAL A 43 -7.21 -3.48 11.74
N GLY A 44 -6.70 -2.25 11.70
CA GLY A 44 -5.69 -1.84 10.73
C GLY A 44 -4.31 -2.31 11.15
N VAL A 45 -3.53 -2.90 10.24
CA VAL A 45 -2.15 -3.29 10.48
C VAL A 45 -1.23 -2.41 9.66
N VAL A 46 -0.45 -1.58 10.34
CA VAL A 46 0.49 -0.63 9.73
C VAL A 46 1.93 -0.96 10.09
N GLY A 47 2.86 -0.42 9.34
CA GLY A 47 4.29 -0.60 9.57
C GLY A 47 5.09 -0.45 8.29
N ARG A 48 6.39 -0.24 8.41
CA ARG A 48 7.27 -0.04 7.26
C ARG A 48 7.30 -1.24 6.32
N ASN A 49 7.64 -1.00 5.07
CA ASN A 49 7.85 -2.08 4.12
C ASN A 49 8.98 -3.01 4.58
N GLY A 50 8.74 -4.33 4.51
CA GLY A 50 9.68 -5.35 4.94
C GLY A 50 9.74 -5.61 6.46
N VAL A 51 8.80 -5.05 7.26
CA VAL A 51 8.71 -5.31 8.71
C VAL A 51 8.05 -6.65 9.06
N GLY A 52 7.44 -7.32 8.06
CA GLY A 52 6.81 -8.63 8.25
C GLY A 52 5.28 -8.65 8.27
N LYS A 53 4.59 -7.59 7.78
CA LYS A 53 3.12 -7.56 7.74
C LYS A 53 2.52 -8.76 7.02
N SER A 54 2.94 -9.03 5.79
CA SER A 54 2.44 -10.18 5.01
C SER A 54 2.88 -11.53 5.59
N THR A 55 4.04 -11.59 6.24
CA THR A 55 4.48 -12.78 7.00
C THR A 55 3.55 -13.06 8.18
N LEU A 56 3.15 -12.02 8.92
CA LEU A 56 2.16 -12.15 9.99
C LEU A 56 0.85 -12.75 9.43
N PHE A 57 0.38 -12.28 8.28
CA PHE A 57 -0.82 -12.83 7.64
C PHE A 57 -0.62 -14.28 7.18
N GLY A 58 0.56 -14.63 6.68
CA GLY A 58 0.90 -16.03 6.36
C GLY A 58 0.83 -16.96 7.58
N ILE A 59 1.31 -16.49 8.73
CA ILE A 59 1.22 -17.22 10.01
C ILE A 59 -0.26 -17.37 10.42
N LEU A 60 -1.05 -16.29 10.39
CA LEU A 60 -2.47 -16.32 10.78
C LEU A 60 -3.33 -17.14 9.81
N ALA A 61 -2.99 -17.17 8.53
CA ALA A 61 -3.63 -18.01 7.52
C ALA A 61 -3.19 -19.47 7.57
N GLY A 62 -2.16 -19.81 8.38
CA GLY A 62 -1.59 -21.15 8.48
C GLY A 62 -0.72 -21.59 7.30
N THR A 63 -0.34 -20.66 6.42
CA THR A 63 0.55 -20.92 5.27
C THR A 63 2.03 -20.89 5.66
N ASP A 64 2.38 -20.13 6.71
CA ASP A 64 3.71 -20.09 7.30
C ASP A 64 3.67 -20.69 8.71
N THR A 65 4.32 -21.83 8.88
CA THR A 65 4.38 -22.58 10.16
C THR A 65 5.75 -22.51 10.82
N ASP A 66 6.72 -21.84 10.18
CA ASP A 66 8.08 -21.72 10.69
C ASP A 66 8.21 -20.48 11.60
N TYR A 67 7.67 -20.56 12.81
CA TYR A 67 7.78 -19.54 13.85
C TYR A 67 7.75 -20.16 15.24
N THR A 68 8.22 -19.42 16.23
CA THR A 68 8.13 -19.80 17.65
C THR A 68 7.03 -18.98 18.32
N GLY A 69 6.14 -19.63 19.04
CA GLY A 69 5.01 -18.97 19.72
C GLY A 69 3.71 -19.73 19.53
N GLU A 70 2.60 -19.10 19.85
CA GLU A 70 1.27 -19.68 19.78
C GLU A 70 0.28 -18.71 19.11
N VAL A 71 -0.54 -19.26 18.21
CA VAL A 71 -1.70 -18.57 17.64
C VAL A 71 -2.94 -19.39 17.95
N ILE A 72 -3.80 -18.85 18.78
CA ILE A 72 -4.98 -19.55 19.30
C ILE A 72 -6.24 -18.92 18.70
N PHE A 73 -7.02 -19.70 17.96
CA PHE A 73 -8.33 -19.31 17.49
C PHE A 73 -9.44 -19.93 18.35
N ARG A 74 -10.48 -19.18 18.61
CA ARG A 74 -11.71 -19.71 19.23
C ARG A 74 -12.24 -20.89 18.41
N ARG A 75 -12.69 -21.94 19.07
CA ARG A 75 -13.23 -23.14 18.41
C ARG A 75 -14.38 -22.78 17.46
N GLY A 76 -14.33 -23.28 16.24
CA GLY A 76 -15.36 -23.05 15.21
C GLY A 76 -15.20 -21.75 14.41
N ILE A 77 -14.10 -21.00 14.61
CA ILE A 77 -13.79 -19.82 13.78
C ILE A 77 -13.32 -20.26 12.40
N THR A 78 -13.84 -19.59 11.39
CA THR A 78 -13.37 -19.68 10.00
C THR A 78 -12.54 -18.44 9.67
N VAL A 79 -11.37 -18.66 9.07
CA VAL A 79 -10.46 -17.60 8.61
C VAL A 79 -10.46 -17.58 7.08
N ALA A 80 -10.62 -16.42 6.48
CA ALA A 80 -10.44 -16.22 5.05
C ALA A 80 -9.33 -15.19 4.82
N SER A 81 -8.44 -15.44 3.85
CA SER A 81 -7.35 -14.54 3.51
C SER A 81 -7.32 -14.24 2.03
N THR A 82 -6.88 -13.02 1.67
CA THR A 82 -6.55 -12.69 0.28
C THR A 82 -5.29 -13.46 -0.13
N ALA A 83 -5.35 -14.14 -1.28
CA ALA A 83 -4.18 -14.79 -1.86
C ALA A 83 -3.30 -13.76 -2.59
N GLN A 84 -1.98 -13.86 -2.41
CA GLN A 84 -1.03 -13.02 -3.15
C GLN A 84 -0.71 -13.61 -4.52
N GLU A 85 -0.71 -14.93 -4.65
CA GLU A 85 -0.40 -15.67 -5.87
C GLU A 85 -1.42 -16.79 -6.11
N HIS A 86 -1.72 -17.08 -7.38
CA HIS A 86 -2.74 -18.03 -7.79
C HIS A 86 -2.10 -19.21 -8.55
N HIS A 87 -1.09 -19.85 -7.95
CA HIS A 87 -0.39 -20.96 -8.58
C HIS A 87 -1.34 -22.14 -8.86
N GLY A 88 -1.35 -22.63 -10.11
CA GLY A 88 -2.13 -23.78 -10.51
C GLY A 88 -3.64 -23.56 -10.67
N LEU A 89 -4.13 -22.30 -10.50
CA LEU A 89 -5.56 -21.96 -10.60
C LEU A 89 -5.90 -21.19 -11.89
N GLY A 90 -4.94 -21.05 -12.81
CA GLY A 90 -5.07 -20.20 -13.98
C GLY A 90 -6.24 -20.56 -14.91
N ASP A 91 -6.59 -21.84 -15.02
CA ASP A 91 -7.65 -22.33 -15.91
C ASP A 91 -9.05 -22.29 -15.28
N GLN A 92 -9.14 -22.07 -13.95
CA GLN A 92 -10.41 -21.98 -13.25
C GLN A 92 -11.12 -20.66 -13.58
N THR A 93 -12.45 -20.70 -13.80
CA THR A 93 -13.23 -19.47 -14.00
C THR A 93 -13.29 -18.64 -12.75
N VAL A 94 -13.40 -17.31 -12.88
CA VAL A 94 -13.52 -16.37 -11.75
C VAL A 94 -14.66 -16.76 -10.84
N LEU A 95 -15.85 -17.06 -11.39
CA LEU A 95 -17.01 -17.47 -10.60
C LEU A 95 -16.74 -18.75 -9.82
N SER A 96 -16.21 -19.80 -10.48
CA SER A 96 -15.87 -21.07 -9.84
C SER A 96 -14.83 -20.89 -8.74
N TYR A 97 -13.84 -20.01 -8.93
CA TYR A 97 -12.84 -19.68 -7.93
C TYR A 97 -13.45 -19.03 -6.68
N ILE A 98 -14.36 -18.05 -6.87
CA ILE A 98 -15.04 -17.39 -5.74
C ILE A 98 -15.93 -18.38 -5.00
N LEU A 99 -16.72 -19.19 -5.71
CA LEU A 99 -17.60 -20.19 -5.12
C LEU A 99 -16.85 -21.27 -4.34
N ALA A 100 -15.67 -21.69 -4.83
CA ALA A 100 -14.79 -22.63 -4.11
C ALA A 100 -14.26 -22.06 -2.78
N GLY A 101 -14.18 -20.73 -2.66
CA GLY A 101 -13.81 -20.04 -1.42
C GLY A 101 -14.93 -19.91 -0.40
N LEU A 102 -16.18 -20.31 -0.73
CA LEU A 102 -17.31 -20.23 0.19
C LEU A 102 -17.37 -21.47 1.09
N PRO A 103 -17.33 -21.30 2.43
CA PRO A 103 -17.45 -22.42 3.35
C PRO A 103 -18.75 -23.21 3.11
N GLU A 104 -18.64 -24.53 3.06
CA GLU A 104 -19.75 -25.48 2.90
C GLU A 104 -20.42 -25.45 1.53
N TYR A 105 -20.22 -24.43 0.65
CA TYR A 105 -20.90 -24.36 -0.65
C TYR A 105 -20.67 -25.61 -1.49
N ALA A 106 -19.43 -25.99 -1.71
CA ALA A 106 -19.06 -27.14 -2.53
C ALA A 106 -19.65 -28.46 -1.98
N SER A 107 -19.62 -28.66 -0.64
CA SER A 107 -20.13 -29.86 -0.01
C SER A 107 -21.65 -29.92 -0.06
N LEU A 108 -22.35 -28.82 0.21
CA LEU A 108 -23.81 -28.77 0.14
C LEU A 108 -24.29 -28.90 -1.31
N LYS A 109 -23.61 -28.21 -2.25
CA LYS A 109 -23.93 -28.31 -3.67
C LYS A 109 -23.80 -29.75 -4.18
N LYS A 110 -22.72 -30.43 -3.79
CA LYS A 110 -22.51 -31.83 -4.15
C LYS A 110 -23.64 -32.74 -3.63
N ILE A 111 -24.08 -32.57 -2.38
CA ILE A 111 -25.20 -33.34 -1.83
C ILE A 111 -26.48 -33.06 -2.63
N ILE A 112 -26.74 -31.77 -2.95
CA ILE A 112 -27.96 -31.35 -3.66
C ILE A 112 -27.97 -31.89 -5.10
N ASP A 113 -26.83 -31.94 -5.78
CA ASP A 113 -26.75 -32.38 -7.17
C ASP A 113 -26.69 -33.91 -7.31
N GLU A 114 -25.97 -34.63 -6.41
CA GLU A 114 -25.75 -36.07 -6.55
C GLU A 114 -26.82 -36.96 -5.85
N TYR A 115 -27.41 -36.51 -4.72
CA TYR A 115 -28.32 -37.35 -3.93
C TYR A 115 -29.66 -37.64 -4.60
N PRO A 116 -30.30 -36.73 -5.35
CA PRO A 116 -31.56 -37.04 -6.04
C PRO A 116 -31.51 -38.32 -6.90
N GLU A 117 -30.35 -38.59 -7.51
CA GLU A 117 -30.18 -39.78 -8.36
C GLU A 117 -29.78 -41.04 -7.58
N THR A 118 -29.18 -40.86 -6.37
CA THR A 118 -28.55 -41.97 -5.64
C THR A 118 -29.20 -42.31 -4.30
N MET A 119 -30.16 -41.52 -3.82
CA MET A 119 -30.76 -41.71 -2.49
C MET A 119 -31.79 -42.81 -2.43
N GLY A 120 -32.64 -43.00 -3.51
CA GLY A 120 -33.73 -43.97 -3.49
C GLY A 120 -34.58 -43.88 -2.24
N ASP A 121 -34.88 -45.02 -1.60
CA ASP A 121 -35.62 -45.09 -0.33
C ASP A 121 -34.73 -45.02 0.95
N ASN A 122 -33.50 -44.59 0.81
CA ASN A 122 -32.59 -44.51 1.94
C ASN A 122 -32.88 -43.29 2.80
N MET A 123 -33.58 -43.51 3.92
CA MET A 123 -34.04 -42.46 4.85
C MET A 123 -32.94 -41.55 5.34
N ARG A 124 -31.73 -42.10 5.59
CA ARG A 124 -30.57 -41.30 6.02
C ARG A 124 -30.10 -40.31 4.94
N LYS A 125 -30.02 -40.73 3.69
CA LYS A 125 -29.65 -39.85 2.59
C LYS A 125 -30.74 -38.80 2.32
N ILE A 126 -32.00 -39.16 2.48
CA ILE A 126 -33.15 -38.24 2.34
C ILE A 126 -33.05 -37.15 3.42
N GLU A 127 -32.74 -37.52 4.68
CA GLU A 127 -32.54 -36.57 5.75
C GLU A 127 -31.34 -35.65 5.51
N GLU A 128 -30.18 -36.20 5.14
CA GLU A 128 -28.97 -35.42 4.76
C GLU A 128 -29.26 -34.44 3.62
N TYR A 129 -30.01 -34.87 2.59
CA TYR A 129 -30.42 -34.02 1.47
C TYR A 129 -31.35 -32.88 1.91
N THR A 130 -32.32 -33.17 2.75
CA THR A 130 -33.25 -32.17 3.28
C THR A 130 -32.50 -31.13 4.11
N GLN A 131 -31.62 -31.57 5.01
CA GLN A 131 -30.76 -30.69 5.81
C GLN A 131 -29.83 -29.84 4.94
N ALA A 132 -29.29 -30.43 3.85
CA ALA A 132 -28.45 -29.70 2.91
C ALA A 132 -29.24 -28.61 2.17
N LEU A 133 -30.48 -28.88 1.73
CA LEU A 133 -31.38 -27.90 1.10
C LEU A 133 -31.70 -26.74 2.06
N GLU A 134 -32.11 -27.06 3.30
CA GLU A 134 -32.41 -26.03 4.29
C GLU A 134 -31.20 -25.15 4.60
N ARG A 135 -30.01 -25.76 4.73
CA ARG A 135 -28.76 -25.04 5.01
C ARG A 135 -28.30 -24.20 3.82
N PHE A 136 -28.48 -24.70 2.59
CA PHE A 136 -28.18 -23.97 1.37
C PHE A 136 -29.07 -22.74 1.22
N ASP A 137 -30.37 -22.85 1.55
CA ASP A 137 -31.31 -21.73 1.53
C ASP A 137 -30.99 -20.72 2.65
N GLN A 138 -30.79 -21.18 3.89
CA GLN A 138 -30.42 -20.33 5.04
C GLN A 138 -29.15 -19.50 4.78
N LYS A 139 -28.19 -20.05 4.00
CA LYS A 139 -26.98 -19.34 3.58
C LYS A 139 -27.20 -18.43 2.37
N GLY A 140 -28.38 -18.46 1.76
CA GLY A 140 -28.73 -17.67 0.58
C GLY A 140 -27.95 -18.06 -0.69
N PHE A 141 -27.49 -19.30 -0.77
CA PHE A 141 -26.67 -19.80 -1.86
C PHE A 141 -27.40 -19.92 -3.20
N TYR A 142 -28.72 -19.99 -3.22
CA TYR A 142 -29.50 -19.94 -4.45
C TYR A 142 -29.32 -18.66 -5.26
N GLN A 143 -29.01 -17.55 -4.59
CA GLN A 143 -28.81 -16.24 -5.24
C GLN A 143 -27.35 -15.80 -5.24
N ILE A 144 -26.42 -16.66 -4.82
CA ILE A 144 -25.03 -16.28 -4.59
C ILE A 144 -24.31 -15.89 -5.88
N GLU A 145 -24.57 -16.61 -6.97
CA GLU A 145 -23.96 -16.35 -8.27
C GLU A 145 -24.37 -14.97 -8.82
N GLU A 146 -25.65 -14.62 -8.67
CA GLU A 146 -26.17 -13.30 -9.06
C GLU A 146 -25.57 -12.17 -8.18
N LYS A 147 -25.42 -12.41 -6.86
CA LYS A 147 -24.79 -11.46 -5.94
C LYS A 147 -23.33 -11.25 -6.31
N ILE A 148 -22.58 -12.34 -6.54
CA ILE A 148 -21.20 -12.28 -6.98
C ILE A 148 -21.10 -11.52 -8.30
N GLY A 149 -21.98 -11.80 -9.28
CA GLY A 149 -22.02 -11.09 -10.57
C GLY A 149 -22.19 -9.59 -10.40
N ARG A 150 -23.12 -9.15 -9.54
CA ARG A 150 -23.35 -7.74 -9.23
C ARG A 150 -22.12 -7.09 -8.58
N GLU A 151 -21.45 -7.78 -7.64
CA GLU A 151 -20.24 -7.26 -7.02
C GLU A 151 -19.08 -7.18 -8.02
N LEU A 152 -18.93 -8.16 -8.90
CA LEU A 152 -17.96 -8.08 -9.99
C LEU A 152 -18.22 -6.87 -10.90
N ASP A 153 -19.48 -6.58 -11.21
CA ASP A 153 -19.85 -5.40 -12.01
C ASP A 153 -19.51 -4.09 -11.25
N ASN A 154 -19.79 -4.03 -9.97
CA ASN A 154 -19.43 -2.90 -9.10
C ASN A 154 -17.92 -2.63 -9.12
N PHE A 155 -17.10 -3.68 -9.11
CA PHE A 155 -15.63 -3.59 -9.20
C PHE A 155 -15.09 -3.54 -10.64
N GLN A 156 -15.94 -3.25 -11.64
CA GLN A 156 -15.56 -3.14 -13.05
C GLN A 156 -14.99 -4.45 -13.66
N LEU A 157 -15.45 -5.56 -13.17
CA LEU A 157 -15.14 -6.89 -13.70
C LEU A 157 -16.32 -7.48 -14.48
N SER A 158 -17.14 -6.61 -15.11
CA SER A 158 -18.29 -7.03 -15.89
C SER A 158 -17.90 -8.02 -16.98
N GLY A 159 -18.63 -9.13 -17.06
CA GLY A 159 -18.37 -10.20 -18.04
C GLY A 159 -17.11 -11.02 -17.75
N CYS A 160 -16.48 -10.86 -16.57
CA CYS A 160 -15.31 -11.65 -16.19
C CYS A 160 -15.67 -12.98 -15.49
N SER A 161 -16.93 -13.21 -15.11
CA SER A 161 -17.37 -14.38 -14.33
C SER A 161 -16.92 -15.71 -14.94
N GLU A 162 -17.07 -15.85 -16.25
CA GLU A 162 -16.71 -17.06 -17.01
C GLU A 162 -15.28 -17.06 -17.54
N ARG A 163 -14.53 -15.99 -17.34
CA ARG A 163 -13.15 -15.92 -17.82
C ARG A 163 -12.22 -16.71 -16.92
N PRO A 164 -11.18 -17.36 -17.50
CA PRO A 164 -10.13 -17.99 -16.71
C PRO A 164 -9.40 -16.98 -15.84
N LEU A 165 -9.15 -17.31 -14.57
CA LEU A 165 -8.44 -16.45 -13.63
C LEU A 165 -7.05 -16.04 -14.14
N GLY A 166 -6.38 -16.94 -14.87
CA GLY A 166 -5.08 -16.68 -15.50
C GLY A 166 -5.09 -15.54 -16.52
N SER A 167 -6.23 -15.28 -17.17
CA SER A 167 -6.40 -14.23 -18.19
C SER A 167 -6.53 -12.81 -17.59
N LEU A 168 -6.71 -12.70 -16.28
CA LEU A 168 -6.89 -11.43 -15.59
C LEU A 168 -5.56 -10.76 -15.30
N SER A 169 -5.53 -9.43 -15.32
CA SER A 169 -4.40 -8.64 -14.82
C SER A 169 -4.22 -8.82 -13.31
N GLY A 170 -3.03 -8.50 -12.78
CA GLY A 170 -2.75 -8.58 -11.35
C GLY A 170 -3.75 -7.78 -10.49
N GLY A 171 -4.10 -6.57 -10.92
CA GLY A 171 -5.10 -5.75 -10.26
C GLY A 171 -6.50 -6.36 -10.28
N GLN A 172 -6.92 -6.93 -11.42
CA GLN A 172 -8.21 -7.61 -11.52
C GLN A 172 -8.29 -8.85 -10.61
N LYS A 173 -7.21 -9.64 -10.54
CA LYS A 173 -7.12 -10.78 -9.59
C LYS A 173 -7.29 -10.34 -8.15
N ARG A 174 -6.71 -9.19 -7.79
CA ARG A 174 -6.85 -8.63 -6.45
C ARG A 174 -8.31 -8.28 -6.11
N LEU A 175 -9.03 -7.67 -7.07
CA LEU A 175 -10.46 -7.37 -6.89
C LEU A 175 -11.29 -8.64 -6.76
N VAL A 176 -10.98 -9.70 -7.51
CA VAL A 176 -11.62 -11.02 -7.35
C VAL A 176 -11.41 -11.58 -5.95
N GLU A 177 -10.20 -11.44 -5.37
CA GLU A 177 -9.92 -11.84 -3.98
C GLU A 177 -10.80 -11.09 -2.98
N ILE A 178 -11.00 -9.78 -3.18
CA ILE A 178 -11.88 -8.98 -2.32
C ILE A 178 -13.32 -9.48 -2.41
N VAL A 179 -13.85 -9.69 -3.63
CA VAL A 179 -15.21 -10.24 -3.82
C VAL A 179 -15.34 -11.61 -3.17
N LYS A 180 -14.34 -12.49 -3.26
CA LYS A 180 -14.32 -13.79 -2.57
C LYS A 180 -14.46 -13.62 -1.06
N ILE A 181 -13.70 -12.68 -0.45
CA ILE A 181 -13.78 -12.42 0.99
C ILE A 181 -15.13 -11.82 1.39
N MET A 182 -15.68 -10.91 0.57
CA MET A 182 -17.01 -10.32 0.83
C MET A 182 -18.11 -11.38 0.97
N HIS A 183 -18.00 -12.47 0.22
CA HIS A 183 -18.99 -13.56 0.25
C HIS A 183 -18.57 -14.75 1.11
N SER A 184 -17.33 -14.82 1.61
CA SER A 184 -16.82 -15.98 2.37
C SER A 184 -17.60 -16.30 3.65
N GLY A 185 -18.27 -15.31 4.24
CA GLY A 185 -18.94 -15.47 5.54
C GLY A 185 -17.97 -15.89 6.66
N ALA A 186 -16.67 -15.64 6.50
CA ALA A 186 -15.66 -15.98 7.49
C ALA A 186 -15.81 -15.09 8.74
N HIS A 187 -15.50 -15.66 9.91
CA HIS A 187 -15.51 -14.91 11.17
C HIS A 187 -14.36 -13.92 11.25
N LEU A 188 -13.19 -14.28 10.66
CA LEU A 188 -12.02 -13.43 10.56
C LEU A 188 -11.57 -13.33 9.10
N ALA A 189 -11.50 -12.12 8.58
CA ALA A 189 -10.95 -11.82 7.26
C ALA A 189 -9.56 -11.19 7.38
N LEU A 190 -8.59 -11.74 6.65
CA LEU A 190 -7.23 -11.23 6.54
C LEU A 190 -7.07 -10.61 5.15
N ILE A 191 -6.97 -9.27 5.10
CA ILE A 191 -7.03 -8.52 3.86
C ILE A 191 -5.72 -7.73 3.69
N ASP A 192 -4.91 -8.09 2.69
CA ASP A 192 -3.60 -7.46 2.44
C ASP A 192 -3.71 -6.45 1.31
N GLU A 193 -3.50 -5.16 1.62
CA GLU A 193 -3.51 -4.01 0.70
C GLU A 193 -4.71 -3.99 -0.26
N PRO A 194 -5.97 -3.96 0.25
CA PRO A 194 -7.17 -4.10 -0.59
C PRO A 194 -7.33 -2.98 -1.60
N THR A 195 -6.93 -1.75 -1.26
CA THR A 195 -7.18 -0.55 -2.05
C THR A 195 -6.20 -0.35 -3.20
N ASN A 196 -5.10 -1.13 -3.23
CA ASN A 196 -4.21 -1.13 -4.37
C ASN A 196 -4.98 -1.53 -5.64
N HIS A 197 -4.91 -0.70 -6.67
CA HIS A 197 -5.63 -0.85 -7.96
C HIS A 197 -7.15 -0.60 -7.92
N MET A 198 -7.73 -0.13 -6.80
CA MET A 198 -9.10 0.32 -6.75
C MET A 198 -9.20 1.79 -7.19
N ASP A 199 -10.19 2.10 -8.01
CA ASP A 199 -10.57 3.49 -8.22
C ASP A 199 -11.37 4.03 -7.01
N TYR A 200 -11.67 5.32 -7.02
CA TYR A 200 -12.35 5.96 -5.90
C TYR A 200 -13.73 5.36 -5.60
N VAL A 201 -14.44 4.85 -6.63
CA VAL A 201 -15.77 4.22 -6.47
C VAL A 201 -15.63 2.86 -5.82
N ALA A 202 -14.75 2.01 -6.34
CA ALA A 202 -14.47 0.69 -5.78
C ALA A 202 -13.94 0.78 -4.35
N LYS A 203 -13.08 1.77 -4.05
CA LYS A 203 -12.60 2.03 -2.69
C LYS A 203 -13.75 2.40 -1.75
N GLN A 204 -14.64 3.29 -2.15
CA GLN A 204 -15.79 3.66 -1.33
C GLN A 204 -16.71 2.46 -1.07
N GLN A 205 -16.99 1.64 -2.09
CA GLN A 205 -17.78 0.41 -1.94
C GLN A 205 -17.14 -0.57 -0.96
N PHE A 206 -15.82 -0.73 -1.01
CA PHE A 206 -15.08 -1.55 -0.05
C PHE A 206 -15.22 -1.03 1.38
N ILE A 207 -15.09 0.28 1.60
CA ILE A 207 -15.24 0.94 2.91
C ILE A 207 -16.67 0.77 3.43
N ASP A 208 -17.67 0.96 2.56
CA ASP A 208 -19.09 0.81 2.93
C ASP A 208 -19.40 -0.64 3.30
N TRP A 209 -18.92 -1.60 2.51
CA TRP A 209 -19.03 -3.02 2.83
C TRP A 209 -18.37 -3.35 4.19
N MET A 210 -17.12 -2.94 4.39
CA MET A 210 -16.39 -3.17 5.65
C MET A 210 -17.22 -2.65 6.85
N SER A 211 -17.80 -1.47 6.72
CA SER A 211 -18.60 -0.83 7.77
C SER A 211 -19.95 -1.53 7.99
N SER A 212 -20.49 -2.19 6.96
CA SER A 212 -21.75 -2.93 7.01
C SER A 212 -21.66 -4.31 7.65
N GLN A 213 -20.46 -4.80 8.00
CA GLN A 213 -20.23 -6.15 8.54
C GLN A 213 -19.94 -6.15 10.05
N PRO A 214 -20.94 -5.97 10.94
CA PRO A 214 -20.68 -5.79 12.38
C PRO A 214 -20.19 -7.04 13.10
N ARG A 215 -20.38 -8.23 12.52
CA ARG A 215 -19.99 -9.51 13.13
C ARG A 215 -18.72 -10.14 12.56
N GLN A 216 -18.25 -9.66 11.44
CA GLN A 216 -17.03 -10.17 10.82
C GLN A 216 -15.83 -9.38 11.33
N ALA A 217 -14.90 -10.01 12.02
CA ALA A 217 -13.65 -9.38 12.37
C ALA A 217 -12.75 -9.27 11.12
N MET A 218 -12.01 -8.20 11.02
CA MET A 218 -11.12 -7.96 9.89
C MET A 218 -9.76 -7.48 10.38
N LEU A 219 -8.69 -8.14 9.93
CA LEU A 219 -7.35 -7.58 9.96
C LEU A 219 -7.00 -7.08 8.58
N ILE A 220 -6.66 -5.80 8.46
CA ILE A 220 -6.44 -5.15 7.17
C ILE A 220 -5.05 -4.51 7.16
N ILE A 221 -4.14 -5.07 6.37
CA ILE A 221 -2.87 -4.39 6.07
C ILE A 221 -3.19 -3.34 5.02
N THR A 222 -2.94 -2.08 5.32
CA THR A 222 -3.13 -1.01 4.33
C THR A 222 -2.35 0.25 4.71
N HIS A 223 -2.00 1.01 3.69
CA HIS A 223 -1.46 2.36 3.81
C HIS A 223 -2.49 3.43 3.40
N ASP A 224 -3.71 3.02 3.07
CA ASP A 224 -4.80 3.92 2.71
C ASP A 224 -5.42 4.54 3.97
N ARG A 225 -5.26 5.86 4.09
CA ARG A 225 -5.72 6.63 5.26
C ARG A 225 -7.25 6.68 5.37
N ASP A 226 -7.98 6.57 4.26
CA ASP A 226 -9.45 6.53 4.26
C ASP A 226 -9.96 5.23 4.91
N VAL A 227 -9.33 4.10 4.61
CA VAL A 227 -9.62 2.79 5.25
C VAL A 227 -9.23 2.82 6.73
N LEU A 228 -8.01 3.32 7.05
CA LEU A 228 -7.54 3.46 8.43
C LEU A 228 -8.40 4.42 9.26
N GLY A 229 -9.08 5.37 8.61
CA GLY A 229 -10.07 6.25 9.24
C GLY A 229 -11.35 5.54 9.70
N ARG A 230 -11.58 4.27 9.28
CA ARG A 230 -12.79 3.50 9.58
C ARG A 230 -12.55 2.24 10.41
N VAL A 231 -11.32 2.00 10.87
CA VAL A 231 -11.02 0.88 11.76
C VAL A 231 -11.26 1.23 13.22
N ASP A 232 -11.44 0.21 14.05
CA ASP A 232 -11.65 0.35 15.50
C ASP A 232 -10.34 0.46 16.29
N ARG A 233 -9.27 -0.12 15.73
CA ARG A 233 -7.95 -0.18 16.33
C ARG A 233 -6.87 -0.31 15.26
N ILE A 234 -5.68 0.23 15.54
CA ILE A 234 -4.52 0.09 14.69
C ILE A 234 -3.41 -0.66 15.44
N ILE A 235 -2.81 -1.62 14.78
CA ILE A 235 -1.62 -2.33 15.25
C ILE A 235 -0.44 -1.89 14.37
N GLU A 236 0.55 -1.26 14.99
CA GLU A 236 1.80 -0.91 14.32
C GLU A 236 2.84 -2.01 14.57
N LEU A 237 3.34 -2.61 13.47
CA LEU A 237 4.51 -3.48 13.52
C LEU A 237 5.76 -2.63 13.41
N LYS A 238 6.55 -2.60 14.50
CA LYS A 238 7.74 -1.77 14.60
C LYS A 238 8.82 -2.48 15.42
N ASP A 239 10.05 -2.46 14.91
CA ASP A 239 11.22 -3.04 15.58
C ASP A 239 10.97 -4.51 16.03
N GLY A 240 10.26 -5.27 15.19
CA GLY A 240 9.90 -6.67 15.44
C GLY A 240 8.78 -6.88 16.47
N ARG A 241 8.14 -5.83 16.98
CA ARG A 241 7.06 -5.89 17.98
C ARG A 241 5.75 -5.34 17.43
N ALA A 242 4.64 -5.69 18.06
CA ALA A 242 3.33 -5.12 17.80
C ALA A 242 2.96 -4.10 18.88
N VAL A 243 2.63 -2.89 18.45
CA VAL A 243 2.11 -1.84 19.33
C VAL A 243 0.68 -1.55 18.95
N SER A 244 -0.24 -1.62 19.92
CA SER A 244 -1.67 -1.46 19.68
C SER A 244 -2.14 -0.07 20.08
N TYR A 245 -2.88 0.59 19.18
CA TYR A 245 -3.46 1.93 19.37
C TYR A 245 -4.97 1.84 19.20
N ARG A 246 -5.73 2.29 20.19
CA ARG A 246 -7.18 2.27 20.14
C ARG A 246 -7.73 3.42 19.31
N GLY A 247 -8.72 3.14 18.49
CA GLY A 247 -9.39 4.10 17.62
C GLY A 247 -8.84 4.07 16.18
N ASN A 248 -9.32 5.01 15.40
CA ASN A 248 -9.02 5.17 13.98
C ASN A 248 -7.64 5.85 13.74
N TYR A 249 -7.37 6.19 12.48
CA TYR A 249 -6.10 6.79 12.08
C TYR A 249 -5.76 8.09 12.84
N ASP A 250 -6.72 9.00 13.04
CA ASP A 250 -6.51 10.25 13.77
C ASP A 250 -6.14 10.00 15.25
N ALA A 251 -6.81 9.03 15.86
CA ALA A 251 -6.49 8.62 17.23
C ALA A 251 -5.09 7.98 17.33
N TYR A 252 -4.73 7.17 16.32
CA TYR A 252 -3.39 6.58 16.19
C TYR A 252 -2.31 7.66 16.12
N LEU A 253 -2.45 8.66 15.27
CA LEU A 253 -1.46 9.73 15.11
C LEU A 253 -1.20 10.45 16.43
N LYS A 254 -2.27 10.81 17.17
CA LYS A 254 -2.17 11.46 18.48
C LYS A 254 -1.45 10.58 19.53
N GLN A 255 -1.86 9.31 19.62
CA GLN A 255 -1.26 8.36 20.57
C GLN A 255 0.20 8.06 20.20
N ASN A 256 0.51 7.89 18.90
CA ASN A 256 1.87 7.66 18.43
C ASN A 256 2.79 8.86 18.73
N ALA A 257 2.33 10.08 18.53
CA ALA A 257 3.09 11.29 18.88
C ALA A 257 3.39 11.34 20.39
N GLN A 258 2.41 11.03 21.25
CA GLN A 258 2.59 10.96 22.70
C GLN A 258 3.56 9.85 23.11
N ALA A 259 3.38 8.64 22.58
CA ALA A 259 4.27 7.51 22.84
C ALA A 259 5.71 7.79 22.37
N THR A 260 5.88 8.46 21.23
CA THR A 260 7.18 8.90 20.73
C THR A 260 7.84 9.89 21.69
N ALA A 261 7.10 10.88 22.19
CA ALA A 261 7.61 11.87 23.16
C ALA A 261 8.07 11.19 24.45
N ALA A 262 7.28 10.23 24.97
CA ALA A 262 7.64 9.44 26.14
C ALA A 262 8.92 8.61 25.90
N GLY A 263 8.94 7.84 24.80
CA GLY A 263 10.08 6.99 24.45
C GLY A 263 11.39 7.77 24.22
N MET A 264 11.31 8.98 23.67
CA MET A 264 12.49 9.86 23.54
C MET A 264 13.02 10.27 24.91
N ASN A 265 12.14 10.61 25.87
CA ASN A 265 12.55 10.96 27.24
C ASN A 265 13.20 9.76 27.93
N ASP A 266 12.62 8.58 27.83
CA ASP A 266 13.15 7.36 28.44
C ASP A 266 14.55 7.03 27.91
N PHE A 267 14.76 7.11 26.60
CA PHE A 267 16.06 6.85 26.01
C PHE A 267 17.10 7.90 26.37
N GLU A 268 16.74 9.19 26.49
CA GLU A 268 17.63 10.22 27.00
C GLU A 268 18.06 9.93 28.45
N HIS A 269 17.18 9.40 29.28
CA HIS A 269 17.54 8.97 30.63
C HIS A 269 18.55 7.80 30.58
N ILE A 270 18.36 6.86 29.67
CA ILE A 270 19.32 5.75 29.43
C ILE A 270 20.67 6.32 28.97
N GLU A 271 20.71 7.20 27.97
CA GLU A 271 21.96 7.83 27.52
C GLU A 271 22.70 8.58 28.61
N LYS A 272 21.98 9.36 29.45
CA LYS A 272 22.54 10.00 30.62
C LYS A 272 23.09 8.98 31.62
N ARG A 273 22.36 7.90 31.86
CA ARG A 273 22.80 6.81 32.76
C ARG A 273 24.07 6.14 32.21
N MET A 274 24.14 5.84 30.94
CA MET A 274 25.32 5.28 30.28
C MET A 274 26.53 6.22 30.40
N THR A 275 26.32 7.52 30.19
CA THR A 275 27.38 8.53 30.31
C THR A 275 27.92 8.60 31.75
N ASN A 276 27.03 8.59 32.74
CA ASN A 276 27.39 8.56 34.15
C ASN A 276 28.15 7.27 34.56
N LEU A 277 27.71 6.12 33.99
CA LEU A 277 28.40 4.84 34.22
C LEU A 277 29.80 4.83 33.61
N ARG A 278 29.96 5.34 32.36
CA ARG A 278 31.28 5.49 31.73
C ARG A 278 32.22 6.34 32.60
N GLN A 279 31.71 7.45 33.13
CA GLN A 279 32.50 8.31 34.03
C GLN A 279 32.86 7.57 35.32
N LYS A 280 31.91 6.87 35.96
CA LYS A 280 32.18 6.05 37.15
C LYS A 280 33.24 4.97 36.93
N VAL A 281 33.19 4.28 35.79
CA VAL A 281 34.21 3.29 35.43
C VAL A 281 35.60 3.93 35.41
N LEU A 282 35.74 5.09 34.78
CA LEU A 282 37.02 5.83 34.73
C LEU A 282 37.46 6.27 36.12
N ASP A 283 36.55 6.74 36.95
CA ASP A 283 36.86 7.21 38.34
C ASP A 283 37.27 6.02 39.22
N TYR A 284 36.60 4.87 39.14
CA TYR A 284 36.99 3.66 39.86
C TYR A 284 38.35 3.12 39.43
N GLN A 285 38.68 3.21 38.14
CA GLN A 285 40.02 2.86 37.62
C GLN A 285 41.08 3.78 38.25
N ARG A 286 40.90 5.10 38.21
CA ARG A 286 41.81 6.07 38.77
C ARG A 286 41.98 5.88 40.29
N LEU A 287 40.89 5.60 41.03
CA LEU A 287 40.91 5.36 42.47
C LEU A 287 41.64 4.04 42.80
N LYS A 288 41.45 3.01 42.00
CA LYS A 288 42.16 1.73 42.12
C LYS A 288 43.67 1.89 41.94
N GLU A 289 44.09 2.67 40.92
CA GLU A 289 45.50 2.94 40.65
C GLU A 289 46.19 3.76 41.79
N LYS A 290 45.46 4.71 42.36
CA LYS A 290 45.96 5.56 43.44
C LYS A 290 46.03 4.86 44.83
N SER A 291 45.28 3.78 45.03
CA SER A 291 45.17 3.11 46.31
C SER A 291 46.31 2.09 46.51
N ARG A 292 46.90 2.10 47.71
CA ARG A 292 47.90 1.10 48.16
C ARG A 292 47.30 0.01 49.07
N ASN A 293 46.04 0.17 49.51
CA ASN A 293 45.39 -0.79 50.40
C ASN A 293 44.69 -1.88 49.59
N PRO A 294 45.06 -3.18 49.77
CA PRO A 294 44.48 -4.29 49.01
C PRO A 294 42.95 -4.39 49.10
N GLY A 295 42.37 -4.16 50.30
CA GLY A 295 40.93 -4.19 50.50
C GLY A 295 40.19 -3.09 49.74
N THR A 296 40.78 -1.90 49.68
CA THR A 296 40.24 -0.78 48.91
C THR A 296 40.34 -1.01 47.41
N ILE A 297 41.42 -1.60 46.92
CA ILE A 297 41.61 -1.99 45.53
C ILE A 297 40.53 -3.03 45.14
N GLN A 298 40.29 -4.04 45.98
CA GLN A 298 39.29 -5.04 45.72
C GLN A 298 37.88 -4.47 45.71
N LYS A 299 37.56 -3.52 46.58
CA LYS A 299 36.29 -2.78 46.58
C LYS A 299 36.07 -2.00 45.29
N PHE A 300 37.05 -1.24 44.82
CA PHE A 300 36.94 -0.48 43.57
C PHE A 300 36.88 -1.41 42.34
N LYS A 301 37.59 -2.52 42.34
CA LYS A 301 37.49 -3.54 41.27
C LYS A 301 36.07 -4.11 41.16
N ARG A 302 35.44 -4.38 42.32
CA ARG A 302 34.04 -4.86 42.33
C ARG A 302 33.08 -3.82 41.76
N LEU A 303 33.17 -2.56 42.22
CA LEU A 303 32.33 -1.45 41.74
C LEU A 303 32.56 -1.12 40.27
N GLU A 304 33.81 -1.22 39.80
CA GLU A 304 34.14 -1.12 38.37
C GLU A 304 33.46 -2.21 37.55
N ASN A 305 33.54 -3.48 38.01
CA ASN A 305 32.91 -4.59 37.30
C ASN A 305 31.39 -4.50 37.28
N GLU A 306 30.76 -4.07 38.40
CA GLU A 306 29.30 -3.82 38.45
C GLU A 306 28.88 -2.72 37.47
N ALA A 307 29.62 -1.61 37.43
CA ALA A 307 29.34 -0.50 36.51
C ALA A 307 29.57 -0.89 35.03
N ARG A 308 30.56 -1.74 34.76
CA ARG A 308 30.80 -2.29 33.40
C ARG A 308 29.71 -3.26 32.97
N ALA A 309 29.21 -4.12 33.86
CA ALA A 309 28.13 -5.06 33.56
C ALA A 309 26.84 -4.29 33.25
N GLU A 310 26.47 -3.29 34.08
CA GLU A 310 25.29 -2.44 33.80
C GLU A 310 25.46 -1.65 32.51
N LEU A 311 26.66 -1.11 32.24
CA LEU A 311 26.94 -0.40 30.98
C LEU A 311 26.82 -1.34 29.76
N ALA A 312 27.31 -2.59 29.85
CA ALA A 312 27.18 -3.57 28.79
C ALA A 312 25.71 -3.89 28.50
N GLU A 313 24.90 -4.15 29.54
CA GLU A 313 23.46 -4.40 29.42
C GLU A 313 22.75 -3.20 28.75
N LEU A 314 23.01 -1.98 29.17
CA LEU A 314 22.42 -0.80 28.56
C LEU A 314 22.92 -0.52 27.14
N SER A 315 24.14 -0.95 26.80
CA SER A 315 24.72 -0.78 25.46
C SER A 315 24.18 -1.77 24.42
N GLU A 316 23.60 -2.90 24.89
CA GLU A 316 22.91 -3.88 24.04
C GLU A 316 21.50 -3.39 23.60
N LEU A 317 20.97 -2.36 24.27
CA LEU A 317 19.69 -1.78 23.91
C LEU A 317 19.81 -1.05 22.59
N ASP A 318 19.03 -1.47 21.60
CA ASP A 318 18.93 -0.79 20.33
C ASP A 318 18.39 0.62 20.51
N LYS A 319 19.00 1.58 19.78
CA LYS A 319 18.49 2.94 19.75
C LYS A 319 17.11 2.95 19.09
N PRO A 320 16.05 3.38 19.80
CA PRO A 320 14.72 3.40 19.24
C PRO A 320 14.65 4.38 18.06
N THR A 321 13.90 4.00 17.05
CA THR A 321 13.58 4.85 15.90
C THR A 321 12.10 5.21 15.94
N PHE A 322 11.78 6.49 15.76
CA PHE A 322 10.41 6.99 15.81
C PHE A 322 10.01 7.60 14.49
N TRP A 323 8.77 7.42 14.14
CA TRP A 323 8.10 8.16 13.08
C TRP A 323 6.82 8.78 13.67
N ILE A 324 6.60 10.06 13.38
CA ILE A 324 5.35 10.78 13.58
C ILE A 324 5.02 11.49 12.28
N ASP A 325 3.74 11.66 12.01
CA ASP A 325 3.25 12.35 10.83
C ASP A 325 3.70 13.82 10.79
N LYS A 326 3.61 14.41 9.60
CA LYS A 326 4.07 15.77 9.33
C LYS A 326 3.35 16.83 10.20
N GLU A 327 2.02 16.66 10.39
CA GLU A 327 1.22 17.62 11.17
C GLU A 327 1.60 17.58 12.64
N SER A 328 1.68 16.38 13.23
CA SER A 328 2.14 16.18 14.61
C SER A 328 3.60 16.64 14.81
N ALA A 329 4.47 16.40 13.82
CA ALA A 329 5.84 16.88 13.85
C ALA A 329 5.91 18.42 13.83
N GLY A 330 5.04 19.08 13.09
CA GLY A 330 4.93 20.54 13.04
C GLY A 330 4.42 21.18 14.33
N GLN A 331 3.71 20.42 15.17
CA GLN A 331 3.20 20.88 16.47
C GLN A 331 4.21 20.72 17.61
N LEU A 332 5.36 20.07 17.36
CA LEU A 332 6.41 19.94 18.37
C LEU A 332 7.03 21.30 18.72
N ASP A 333 7.28 21.54 20.00
CA ASP A 333 8.08 22.67 20.44
C ASP A 333 9.54 22.53 19.95
N TYR A 334 10.29 23.63 19.86
CA TYR A 334 11.65 23.65 19.32
C TYR A 334 12.58 22.58 19.93
N LYS A 335 12.51 22.39 21.26
CA LYS A 335 13.33 21.40 21.97
C LYS A 335 12.94 19.96 21.62
N SER A 336 11.66 19.69 21.51
CA SER A 336 11.12 18.37 21.11
C SER A 336 11.42 18.07 19.64
N ALA A 337 11.35 19.07 18.78
CA ALA A 337 11.70 18.94 17.37
C ALA A 337 13.19 18.62 17.16
N GLU A 338 14.10 19.31 17.89
CA GLU A 338 15.54 19.01 17.86
C GLU A 338 15.83 17.59 18.38
N ARG A 339 15.16 17.18 19.45
CA ARG A 339 15.25 15.81 19.98
C ARG A 339 14.72 14.79 19.01
N TYR A 340 13.54 15.02 18.44
CA TYR A 340 12.95 14.13 17.44
C TYR A 340 13.90 13.94 16.25
N GLY A 341 14.60 14.98 15.80
CA GLY A 341 15.61 14.87 14.75
C GLY A 341 16.70 13.83 15.02
N LYS A 342 17.07 13.59 16.31
CA LYS A 342 18.06 12.56 16.69
C LYS A 342 17.53 11.13 16.64
N PHE A 343 16.21 10.95 16.80
CA PHE A 343 15.52 9.66 16.89
C PHE A 343 14.61 9.38 15.68
N LYS A 344 14.48 10.35 14.78
CA LYS A 344 13.64 10.20 13.58
C LYS A 344 14.09 8.97 12.79
N ALA A 345 13.14 8.08 12.49
CA ALA A 345 13.36 6.96 11.59
C ALA A 345 13.93 7.48 10.27
N ARG A 346 14.93 6.79 9.73
CA ARG A 346 15.44 7.13 8.39
C ARG A 346 14.30 6.99 7.39
N ASN A 347 14.11 8.00 6.58
CA ASN A 347 13.18 7.99 5.47
C ASN A 347 13.91 8.20 4.15
N ILE A 348 13.25 7.94 3.03
CA ILE A 348 13.82 8.26 1.72
C ILE A 348 14.15 9.75 1.67
N ARG A 349 15.25 10.10 0.99
CA ARG A 349 15.66 11.49 0.82
C ARG A 349 15.46 11.89 -0.63
N LEU A 350 14.43 12.70 -0.86
CA LEU A 350 14.14 13.22 -2.18
C LEU A 350 14.82 14.58 -2.34
N SER A 351 15.71 14.69 -3.31
CA SER A 351 16.37 15.94 -3.67
C SER A 351 15.75 16.44 -4.97
N MET A 352 14.92 17.46 -4.87
CA MET A 352 14.36 18.18 -6.01
C MET A 352 14.86 19.61 -5.98
N LYS A 353 15.03 20.23 -7.15
CA LYS A 353 15.43 21.64 -7.21
C LYS A 353 14.24 22.53 -6.87
N ASP A 354 14.48 23.50 -5.99
CA ASP A 354 13.51 24.56 -5.74
C ASP A 354 13.44 25.49 -6.97
N ALA A 355 12.25 25.88 -7.39
CA ALA A 355 12.10 26.73 -8.54
C ALA A 355 12.39 28.19 -8.25
N ALA A 356 13.10 28.75 -9.17
CA ALA A 356 13.37 30.17 -9.19
C ALA A 356 12.39 30.99 -10.05
N SER A 357 11.64 30.43 -10.99
CA SER A 357 10.71 31.22 -11.79
C SER A 357 9.53 30.39 -12.32
N ARG A 358 8.33 30.93 -12.18
CA ARG A 358 7.15 30.47 -12.91
C ARG A 358 7.19 31.15 -14.28
N SER A 359 7.54 30.39 -15.31
CA SER A 359 7.37 30.82 -16.69
C SER A 359 5.96 30.45 -17.15
N GLN A 360 5.34 31.26 -17.99
CA GLN A 360 4.06 30.93 -18.64
C GLN A 360 4.29 29.97 -19.82
N HIS A 361 5.37 29.20 -19.80
CA HIS A 361 5.70 28.24 -20.85
C HIS A 361 4.83 27.00 -20.72
N VAL A 362 4.05 26.71 -21.77
CA VAL A 362 3.20 25.53 -21.84
C VAL A 362 4.06 24.32 -22.15
N LEU A 363 4.10 23.37 -21.23
CA LEU A 363 4.88 22.13 -21.35
C LEU A 363 4.08 20.99 -21.96
N VAL A 364 2.79 20.91 -21.63
CA VAL A 364 1.84 19.93 -22.17
C VAL A 364 0.59 20.65 -22.62
N ARG A 365 0.13 20.34 -23.84
CA ARG A 365 -1.16 20.81 -24.35
C ARG A 365 -1.92 19.66 -24.98
N VAL A 366 -3.17 19.51 -24.60
CA VAL A 366 -4.13 18.58 -25.19
C VAL A 366 -5.33 19.39 -25.62
N GLU A 367 -5.70 19.30 -26.89
CA GLU A 367 -6.81 20.06 -27.47
C GLU A 367 -7.84 19.11 -28.06
N ASP A 368 -9.05 19.11 -27.51
CA ASP A 368 -10.22 18.35 -27.96
C ASP A 368 -9.90 16.87 -28.31
N ALA A 369 -9.11 16.23 -27.43
CA ALA A 369 -8.61 14.90 -27.69
C ALA A 369 -9.67 13.83 -27.48
N ALA A 370 -9.84 12.98 -28.53
CA ALA A 370 -10.58 11.71 -28.44
C ALA A 370 -9.60 10.55 -28.58
N VAL A 371 -9.55 9.70 -27.58
CA VAL A 371 -8.60 8.59 -27.49
C VAL A 371 -9.34 7.27 -27.31
N GLY A 372 -8.85 6.23 -27.96
CA GLY A 372 -9.40 4.89 -27.82
C GLY A 372 -8.40 3.78 -28.13
N VAL A 373 -8.91 2.56 -28.12
CA VAL A 373 -8.12 1.34 -28.32
C VAL A 373 -8.90 0.44 -29.28
N GLY A 374 -8.31 0.13 -30.45
CA GLY A 374 -9.00 -0.55 -31.52
C GLY A 374 -10.17 0.28 -32.03
N GLU A 375 -11.40 -0.21 -31.99
CA GLU A 375 -12.62 0.51 -32.37
C GLU A 375 -13.32 1.19 -31.18
N LYS A 376 -12.87 0.94 -29.95
CA LYS A 376 -13.47 1.47 -28.73
C LYS A 376 -12.87 2.81 -28.35
N ILE A 377 -13.68 3.87 -28.40
CA ILE A 377 -13.33 5.17 -27.83
C ILE A 377 -13.43 5.10 -26.31
N LEU A 378 -12.40 5.54 -25.63
CA LEU A 378 -12.32 5.57 -24.16
C LEU A 378 -12.83 6.90 -23.61
N PHE A 379 -12.46 8.01 -24.23
CA PHE A 379 -12.93 9.36 -23.90
C PHE A 379 -12.84 10.30 -25.10
N GLU A 380 -13.57 11.42 -25.01
CA GLU A 380 -13.63 12.48 -26.03
C GLU A 380 -13.62 13.87 -25.35
N GLY A 381 -13.17 14.88 -26.11
CA GLY A 381 -13.29 16.30 -25.69
C GLY A 381 -12.39 16.70 -24.55
N VAL A 382 -11.26 16.02 -24.32
CA VAL A 382 -10.34 16.35 -23.23
C VAL A 382 -9.43 17.50 -23.63
N ASN A 383 -9.36 18.53 -22.76
CA ASN A 383 -8.49 19.70 -22.90
C ASN A 383 -7.59 19.82 -21.67
N ILE A 384 -6.29 20.05 -21.90
CA ILE A 384 -5.27 20.24 -20.87
C ILE A 384 -4.28 21.29 -21.35
N ASP A 385 -4.05 22.33 -20.56
CA ASP A 385 -2.95 23.26 -20.70
C ASP A 385 -2.15 23.25 -19.41
N LEU A 386 -0.94 22.67 -19.44
CA LEU A 386 -0.08 22.55 -18.28
C LEU A 386 1.18 23.38 -18.46
N CYS A 387 1.31 24.42 -17.64
CA CYS A 387 2.46 25.31 -17.61
C CYS A 387 3.46 24.92 -16.52
N GLU A 388 4.68 25.46 -16.61
CA GLU A 388 5.71 25.26 -15.58
C GLU A 388 5.21 25.77 -14.21
N GLY A 389 5.38 24.94 -13.17
CA GLY A 389 4.96 25.24 -11.80
C GLY A 389 3.48 24.98 -11.52
N GLU A 390 2.75 24.38 -12.46
CA GLU A 390 1.36 23.98 -12.28
C GLU A 390 1.24 22.46 -12.09
N ALA A 391 0.10 22.05 -11.50
CA ALA A 391 -0.24 20.65 -11.36
C ALA A 391 -1.62 20.39 -11.99
N VAL A 392 -1.75 19.25 -12.68
CA VAL A 392 -3.01 18.76 -13.26
C VAL A 392 -3.24 17.32 -12.81
N GLU A 393 -4.42 17.09 -12.20
CA GLU A 393 -4.93 15.78 -11.85
C GLU A 393 -5.75 15.19 -12.98
N LEU A 394 -5.38 14.00 -13.48
CA LEU A 394 -6.23 13.22 -14.37
C LEU A 394 -7.14 12.33 -13.52
N ARG A 395 -8.41 12.68 -13.43
CA ARG A 395 -9.41 11.95 -12.65
C ARG A 395 -10.33 11.14 -13.54
N GLY A 396 -10.65 9.93 -13.15
CA GLY A 396 -11.58 9.06 -13.85
C GLY A 396 -11.51 7.63 -13.33
N ARG A 397 -12.48 6.80 -13.71
CA ARG A 397 -12.55 5.40 -13.31
C ARG A 397 -11.39 4.58 -13.89
N ASN A 398 -11.15 3.39 -13.34
CA ASN A 398 -10.19 2.46 -13.92
C ASN A 398 -10.64 2.07 -15.33
N GLY A 399 -9.68 2.00 -16.27
CA GLY A 399 -10.00 1.74 -17.67
C GLY A 399 -10.55 2.93 -18.46
N ALA A 400 -10.75 4.11 -17.86
CA ALA A 400 -11.20 5.31 -18.58
C ALA A 400 -10.18 5.88 -19.56
N GLY A 401 -8.94 5.39 -19.58
CA GLY A 401 -7.92 5.82 -20.54
C GLY A 401 -6.85 6.77 -19.98
N LYS A 402 -6.78 6.98 -18.65
CA LYS A 402 -5.78 7.86 -18.00
C LYS A 402 -4.34 7.49 -18.39
N THR A 403 -3.94 6.25 -18.12
CA THR A 403 -2.61 5.70 -18.49
C THR A 403 -2.41 5.71 -20.00
N THR A 404 -3.48 5.50 -20.79
CA THR A 404 -3.43 5.56 -22.25
C THR A 404 -3.07 6.96 -22.73
N LEU A 405 -3.69 8.00 -22.19
CA LEU A 405 -3.36 9.39 -22.51
C LEU A 405 -1.89 9.71 -22.14
N ILE A 406 -1.44 9.31 -20.95
CA ILE A 406 -0.04 9.48 -20.52
C ILE A 406 0.91 8.81 -21.53
N ARG A 407 0.64 7.57 -21.93
CA ARG A 407 1.47 6.83 -22.91
C ARG A 407 1.51 7.54 -24.27
N MET A 408 0.40 8.08 -24.71
CA MET A 408 0.32 8.79 -25.98
C MET A 408 1.13 10.10 -25.94
N LEU A 409 1.06 10.86 -24.85
CA LEU A 409 1.87 12.06 -24.65
C LEU A 409 3.38 11.73 -24.69
N LEU A 410 3.79 10.67 -24.01
CA LEU A 410 5.18 10.21 -24.01
C LEU A 410 5.62 9.65 -25.37
N GLY A 411 4.71 9.04 -26.12
CA GLY A 411 4.97 8.50 -27.47
C GLY A 411 5.28 9.55 -28.51
N GLN A 412 4.73 10.76 -28.37
CA GLN A 412 4.99 11.88 -29.31
C GLN A 412 6.44 12.34 -29.30
N ARG A 413 7.11 12.28 -28.16
CA ARG A 413 8.53 12.67 -28.01
C ARG A 413 9.49 11.76 -28.77
N ARG A 414 9.15 10.47 -28.95
CA ARG A 414 10.02 9.47 -29.58
C ARG A 414 9.96 9.47 -31.10
N GLY A 415 9.00 10.16 -31.70
CA GLY A 415 8.93 10.33 -33.15
C GLY A 415 10.02 11.23 -33.73
N SER A 416 10.74 11.98 -32.87
CA SER A 416 11.88 12.85 -33.26
C SER A 416 13.27 12.23 -33.01
N ASP A 417 13.35 11.17 -32.17
CA ASP A 417 14.61 10.48 -31.83
C ASP A 417 14.56 9.02 -32.30
N SER A 418 15.18 8.74 -33.44
CA SER A 418 15.21 7.40 -34.08
C SER A 418 16.07 6.34 -33.37
N SER A 419 16.60 6.60 -32.18
CA SER A 419 17.54 5.72 -31.48
C SER A 419 16.98 4.84 -30.37
N LEU A 420 15.69 4.97 -30.03
CA LEU A 420 15.09 4.19 -28.93
C LEU A 420 13.75 3.56 -29.39
N SER A 421 13.82 2.43 -30.05
CA SER A 421 12.63 1.62 -30.41
C SER A 421 12.14 0.82 -29.19
N ASP A 422 11.22 1.37 -28.41
CA ASP A 422 10.48 0.65 -27.40
C ASP A 422 9.09 0.34 -27.93
N SER A 423 8.77 -0.93 -28.10
CA SER A 423 7.52 -1.42 -28.74
C SER A 423 6.24 -1.01 -27.99
N ARG A 424 6.35 -0.50 -26.75
CA ARG A 424 5.22 -0.09 -25.91
C ARG A 424 4.56 1.24 -26.32
N TYR A 425 5.22 2.03 -27.19
CA TYR A 425 4.81 3.41 -27.53
C TYR A 425 4.65 3.66 -29.05
N ASN A 426 4.50 2.62 -29.87
CA ASN A 426 4.29 2.79 -31.32
C ASN A 426 2.90 3.35 -31.61
N LEU A 427 2.85 4.60 -32.05
CA LEU A 427 1.65 5.28 -32.52
C LEU A 427 1.43 4.95 -34.01
N THR A 428 0.35 4.24 -34.35
CA THR A 428 -0.11 4.11 -35.75
C THR A 428 -1.14 5.20 -36.04
N ARG A 429 -0.82 6.11 -36.99
CA ARG A 429 -1.83 7.02 -37.54
C ARG A 429 -2.80 6.19 -38.40
N PRO A 430 -4.11 6.37 -38.26
CA PRO A 430 -5.07 5.71 -39.15
C PRO A 430 -4.84 6.16 -40.59
N PRO A 431 -5.05 5.29 -41.61
CA PRO A 431 -4.94 5.68 -43.00
C PRO A 431 -5.96 6.77 -43.32
N ARG A 432 -5.47 7.90 -43.83
CA ARG A 432 -6.35 8.99 -44.30
C ARG A 432 -7.32 8.42 -45.33
N LYS A 433 -8.60 8.34 -45.01
CA LYS A 433 -9.66 8.13 -46.00
C LYS A 433 -9.68 9.41 -46.84
N HIS A 434 -9.27 9.27 -48.10
CA HIS A 434 -9.48 10.30 -49.09
C HIS A 434 -11.00 10.52 -49.29
N LEU A 435 -11.54 11.57 -48.68
CA LEU A 435 -12.79 12.16 -49.13
C LEU A 435 -12.45 13.01 -50.37
N SER A 436 -12.79 12.49 -51.53
CA SER A 436 -12.81 13.22 -52.76
C SER A 436 -13.96 14.28 -52.72
N LEU A 437 -13.64 15.52 -52.38
CA LEU A 437 -14.53 16.64 -52.61
C LEU A 437 -14.30 17.12 -54.01
N GLN A 438 -15.39 17.00 -54.82
CA GLN A 438 -15.50 17.57 -56.16
C GLN A 438 -15.38 19.09 -56.11
N ALA A 439 -14.54 19.58 -57.00
CA ALA A 439 -14.32 20.99 -57.23
C ALA A 439 -15.54 21.66 -57.85
N GLY A 440 -15.96 22.76 -57.27
CA GLY A 440 -16.84 23.78 -57.94
C GLY A 440 -16.20 25.15 -57.77
N ALA A 441 -15.70 25.67 -58.89
CA ALA A 441 -15.07 26.97 -59.03
C ALA A 441 -16.07 28.12 -58.76
N SER A 442 -15.72 29.29 -58.35
CA SER A 442 -14.92 30.37 -58.91
C SER A 442 -14.87 31.63 -58.00
N PRO A 443 -14.02 32.61 -58.30
CA PRO A 443 -13.47 33.55 -57.32
C PRO A 443 -14.14 34.94 -57.37
N ILE A 444 -14.02 35.69 -56.29
CA ILE A 444 -14.13 37.19 -56.33
C ILE A 444 -13.18 37.76 -55.28
N ASP A 445 -12.26 38.53 -55.76
CA ASP A 445 -11.35 39.43 -55.07
C ASP A 445 -11.94 40.85 -55.02
N PRO A 446 -11.21 41.84 -54.50
CA PRO A 446 -11.16 42.33 -53.12
C PRO A 446 -11.64 43.81 -52.99
N ALA A 447 -11.55 44.35 -51.83
CA ALA A 447 -11.24 45.72 -51.48
C ALA A 447 -12.19 46.41 -50.47
N GLY A 448 -11.56 47.11 -49.56
CA GLY A 448 -12.20 48.27 -48.95
C GLY A 448 -12.13 48.37 -47.43
N ALA A 449 -11.00 48.82 -46.92
CA ALA A 449 -10.78 50.08 -46.22
C ALA A 449 -11.33 50.25 -44.77
N LEU A 450 -10.40 50.42 -43.84
CA LEU A 450 -10.23 51.50 -42.86
C LEU A 450 -11.38 51.87 -41.88
N GLY A 451 -11.04 51.82 -40.61
CA GLY A 451 -11.75 52.57 -39.57
C GLY A 451 -11.29 52.26 -38.16
N ALA A 452 -10.36 53.06 -37.69
CA ALA A 452 -9.91 53.15 -36.31
C ALA A 452 -11.01 53.51 -35.32
N HIS A 453 -10.91 53.05 -34.07
CA HIS A 453 -10.89 53.87 -32.85
C HIS A 453 -10.84 52.97 -31.58
N SER A 454 -9.78 53.13 -30.83
CA SER A 454 -9.73 52.96 -29.36
C SER A 454 -10.10 54.30 -28.73
N PRO A 455 -10.14 54.53 -27.41
CA PRO A 455 -10.18 53.65 -26.23
C PRO A 455 -11.23 54.11 -25.20
N GLU A 456 -11.41 53.36 -24.12
CA GLU A 456 -11.61 54.00 -22.81
C GLU A 456 -11.46 53.04 -21.66
N ARG A 457 -10.53 53.43 -20.80
CA ARG A 457 -10.36 52.93 -19.42
C ARG A 457 -11.52 53.45 -18.58
N GLN A 458 -12.02 52.63 -17.67
CA GLN A 458 -12.41 53.13 -16.34
C GLN A 458 -12.27 52.07 -15.25
N SER A 459 -11.45 52.42 -14.31
CA SER A 459 -11.20 51.96 -12.97
C SER A 459 -12.44 51.97 -12.08
N LEU A 460 -12.57 50.97 -11.18
CA LEU A 460 -13.24 51.15 -9.89
C LEU A 460 -12.65 50.07 -8.92
N GLN A 461 -11.70 50.50 -8.15
CA GLN A 461 -11.65 50.70 -6.70
C GLN A 461 -12.31 49.66 -5.79
N LYS A 462 -11.39 49.06 -5.02
CA LYS A 462 -11.48 48.58 -3.63
C LYS A 462 -12.74 48.98 -2.85
N LYS A 463 -13.32 48.00 -2.16
CA LYS A 463 -13.85 48.20 -0.80
C LYS A 463 -13.61 46.96 0.05
N SER A 464 -12.83 47.19 1.12
CA SER A 464 -12.70 46.39 2.30
C SER A 464 -13.97 46.39 3.13
N LEU A 465 -14.30 45.32 3.79
CA LEU A 465 -15.11 45.37 5.01
C LEU A 465 -14.71 44.24 5.96
N THR A 466 -14.03 44.67 6.99
CA THR A 466 -13.83 44.08 8.30
C THR A 466 -15.10 44.29 9.13
N SER A 467 -15.58 43.27 9.82
CA SER A 467 -16.38 43.29 11.06
C SER A 467 -16.94 41.89 11.26
N GLN A 468 -16.91 41.27 12.37
CA GLN A 468 -16.86 41.40 13.83
C GLN A 468 -17.07 39.97 14.34
N LEU A 469 -16.20 39.38 15.02
CA LEU A 469 -16.01 39.17 16.45
C LEU A 469 -17.29 39.22 17.32
N GLU A 470 -17.36 38.19 18.15
CA GLU A 470 -18.05 38.06 19.41
C GLU A 470 -19.24 37.09 19.46
N TYR A 471 -19.02 36.06 20.23
CA TYR A 471 -19.84 35.43 21.27
C TYR A 471 -19.44 33.97 21.39
N ALA A 472 -19.14 33.33 22.46
CA ALA A 472 -19.13 33.54 23.90
C ALA A 472 -18.61 32.25 24.52
N GLN A 473 -17.83 32.41 25.53
CA GLN A 473 -17.38 31.36 26.45
C GLN A 473 -18.58 30.75 27.19
N LYS A 474 -18.61 29.45 27.31
CA LYS A 474 -19.24 28.75 28.43
C LYS A 474 -18.57 27.37 28.58
N GLU A 475 -17.84 27.25 29.68
CA GLU A 475 -17.45 25.97 30.27
C GLU A 475 -18.70 25.29 30.86
N PRO A 476 -18.71 23.95 30.97
CA PRO A 476 -19.37 23.32 32.09
C PRO A 476 -18.45 22.38 32.88
N GLU A 477 -18.72 22.43 34.14
CA GLU A 477 -18.13 21.85 35.35
C GLU A 477 -17.96 20.32 35.28
N THR A 478 -16.88 19.88 35.93
CA THR A 478 -16.56 18.52 36.38
C THR A 478 -17.49 18.02 37.47
N PRO A 479 -17.86 16.74 37.49
CA PRO A 479 -18.23 16.07 38.72
C PRO A 479 -17.19 15.04 39.18
N LEU A 480 -17.03 15.06 40.48
CA LEU A 480 -16.20 14.32 41.39
C LEU A 480 -16.30 12.79 41.31
N VAL A 481 -15.15 12.16 41.49
CA VAL A 481 -14.93 10.72 41.68
C VAL A 481 -15.21 10.37 43.15
N PRO A 482 -15.79 9.22 43.49
CA PRO A 482 -15.57 8.58 44.78
C PRO A 482 -14.75 7.27 44.65
N ASP A 483 -13.99 7.09 45.74
CA ASP A 483 -12.98 6.09 46.04
C ASP A 483 -13.37 4.61 45.85
N ALA A 484 -12.34 3.82 45.52
CA ALA A 484 -12.34 2.36 45.54
C ALA A 484 -12.17 1.77 46.94
N PRO A 485 -12.59 0.53 47.19
CA PRO A 485 -11.88 -0.33 48.10
C PRO A 485 -11.26 -1.58 47.45
N ALA A 486 -10.14 -1.94 48.06
CA ALA A 486 -9.24 -3.01 47.70
C ALA A 486 -9.74 -4.42 48.06
N THR A 487 -9.03 -5.39 47.47
CA THR A 487 -8.81 -6.80 47.83
C THR A 487 -9.79 -7.85 47.41
N ALA A 488 -9.28 -8.77 46.56
CA ALA A 488 -9.22 -10.22 46.81
C ALA A 488 -8.48 -10.96 45.68
N ALA A 489 -7.61 -11.87 46.03
CA ALA A 489 -6.82 -12.73 45.18
C ALA A 489 -7.65 -13.83 44.48
N PRO A 490 -7.22 -14.34 43.31
CA PRO A 490 -7.94 -15.40 42.59
C PRO A 490 -7.51 -16.81 43.04
N PRO A 491 -8.39 -17.81 42.89
CA PRO A 491 -8.07 -19.18 43.19
C PRO A 491 -7.36 -19.88 42.02
N VAL A 492 -6.55 -20.85 42.41
CA VAL A 492 -5.77 -21.80 41.60
C VAL A 492 -6.76 -22.72 40.84
N LEU A 493 -6.55 -22.90 39.54
CA LEU A 493 -7.20 -23.92 38.72
C LEU A 493 -6.22 -24.98 38.27
N GLU A 494 -6.63 -26.20 38.51
CA GLU A 494 -5.93 -27.48 38.26
C GLU A 494 -5.69 -27.73 36.78
N ALA A 495 -4.59 -28.46 36.52
CA ALA A 495 -4.16 -28.98 35.24
C ALA A 495 -5.10 -30.04 34.67
N VAL A 496 -5.43 -29.88 33.37
CA VAL A 496 -6.04 -30.96 32.59
C VAL A 496 -5.10 -31.37 31.48
N GLU A 497 -4.93 -32.72 31.43
CA GLU A 497 -3.97 -33.47 30.65
C GLU A 497 -4.00 -33.25 29.12
N HIS A 498 -2.82 -33.21 28.53
CA HIS A 498 -2.56 -33.23 27.09
C HIS A 498 -2.69 -34.64 26.50
N SER A 499 -3.52 -34.83 25.50
CA SER A 499 -3.43 -35.97 24.59
C SER A 499 -2.52 -35.66 23.41
N ARG A 500 -1.39 -36.33 23.35
CA ARG A 500 -0.43 -36.36 22.25
C ARG A 500 -1.01 -37.15 21.08
N ILE A 501 -1.01 -36.57 19.87
CA ILE A 501 -1.17 -37.30 18.62
C ILE A 501 0.23 -37.53 18.02
N ALA A 502 0.52 -38.82 17.80
CA ALA A 502 1.79 -39.32 17.29
C ALA A 502 1.95 -39.04 15.79
N SER A 503 3.14 -38.62 15.40
CA SER A 503 3.62 -38.52 14.03
C SER A 503 4.14 -39.88 13.55
N ALA A 504 3.75 -40.33 12.35
CA ALA A 504 4.33 -41.46 11.63
C ALA A 504 5.35 -40.99 10.59
N PRO A 505 6.43 -41.73 10.33
CA PRO A 505 7.51 -41.31 9.45
C PRO A 505 7.27 -41.67 7.98
N ALA A 506 7.70 -40.82 7.08
CA ALA A 506 7.69 -41.04 5.64
C ALA A 506 8.93 -41.83 5.18
N GLU A 507 8.70 -42.93 4.50
CA GLU A 507 9.73 -43.75 3.84
C GLU A 507 10.21 -43.10 2.54
N ARG A 508 11.53 -43.12 2.37
CA ARG A 508 12.22 -42.82 1.11
C ARG A 508 12.22 -44.06 0.22
N SER A 509 11.81 -43.97 -1.01
CA SER A 509 12.23 -44.86 -2.07
C SER A 509 12.78 -44.08 -3.27
N ARG A 510 14.07 -44.36 -3.53
CA ARG A 510 14.76 -44.01 -4.76
C ARG A 510 14.42 -45.03 -5.85
N SER A 511 14.13 -44.58 -7.06
CA SER A 511 14.42 -45.36 -8.25
C SER A 511 14.82 -44.41 -9.40
N ILE A 512 16.03 -44.70 -9.87
CA ILE A 512 16.65 -44.15 -11.09
C ILE A 512 16.16 -44.96 -12.26
N SER A 513 15.67 -44.35 -13.31
CA SER A 513 15.75 -44.93 -14.65
C SER A 513 15.89 -43.79 -15.71
N SER A 514 16.97 -43.94 -16.44
CA SER A 514 17.33 -43.21 -17.65
C SER A 514 16.43 -43.55 -18.82
N GLY A 515 16.14 -42.57 -19.68
CA GLY A 515 15.59 -42.85 -20.99
C GLY A 515 14.95 -41.66 -21.68
N ASP A 516 15.68 -41.19 -22.63
CA ASP A 516 15.30 -40.67 -23.96
C ASP A 516 14.75 -39.26 -24.09
N THR A 517 15.58 -38.47 -24.74
CA THR A 517 15.37 -37.18 -25.38
C THR A 517 14.45 -37.30 -26.57
N SER A 518 13.33 -36.58 -26.55
CA SER A 518 12.71 -36.05 -27.75
C SER A 518 12.13 -34.68 -27.46
N GLU A 519 12.82 -33.64 -27.91
CA GLU A 519 12.36 -32.25 -27.96
C GLU A 519 11.03 -32.21 -28.73
N LYS A 520 9.93 -32.02 -27.98
CA LYS A 520 8.69 -31.46 -28.57
C LYS A 520 8.68 -29.97 -28.20
N SER A 521 8.99 -29.17 -29.22
CA SER A 521 8.72 -27.74 -29.24
C SER A 521 7.28 -27.46 -28.82
N THR A 522 7.07 -26.94 -27.66
CA THR A 522 5.81 -26.35 -27.22
C THR A 522 5.55 -25.12 -28.07
N PRO A 523 4.36 -24.91 -28.64
CA PRO A 523 4.08 -23.69 -29.39
C PRO A 523 4.17 -22.51 -28.42
N ALA A 524 4.90 -21.50 -28.85
CA ALA A 524 4.97 -20.19 -28.15
C ALA A 524 3.53 -19.71 -27.95
N GLN A 525 3.12 -19.55 -26.69
CA GLN A 525 1.89 -18.84 -26.36
C GLN A 525 1.95 -17.49 -27.07
N GLU A 526 0.99 -17.24 -27.93
CA GLU A 526 0.73 -15.93 -28.50
C GLU A 526 0.55 -14.93 -27.35
N ARG A 527 1.60 -14.17 -27.08
CA ARG A 527 1.49 -12.97 -26.24
C ARG A 527 0.50 -12.07 -26.95
N GLY A 528 -0.61 -11.75 -26.29
CA GLY A 528 -1.64 -10.89 -26.84
C GLY A 528 -1.00 -9.66 -27.48
N ALA A 529 -1.30 -9.42 -28.75
CA ALA A 529 -0.79 -8.29 -29.51
C ALA A 529 -1.02 -7.02 -28.69
N ALA A 530 0.05 -6.28 -28.39
CA ALA A 530 -0.03 -5.02 -27.67
C ALA A 530 -0.97 -4.10 -28.44
N VAL A 531 -2.15 -3.87 -27.90
CA VAL A 531 -3.18 -3.05 -28.56
C VAL A 531 -2.72 -1.61 -28.49
N THR A 532 -2.34 -1.03 -29.63
CA THR A 532 -1.82 0.33 -29.73
C THR A 532 -2.94 1.34 -29.54
N PRO A 533 -2.74 2.37 -28.70
CA PRO A 533 -3.71 3.45 -28.53
C PRO A 533 -3.81 4.30 -29.80
N ILE A 534 -5.03 4.78 -30.11
CA ILE A 534 -5.35 5.56 -31.31
C ILE A 534 -5.90 6.91 -30.88
N LEU A 535 -5.36 7.98 -31.47
CA LEU A 535 -5.94 9.31 -31.39
C LEU A 535 -6.96 9.49 -32.54
N TYR A 536 -8.24 9.60 -32.21
CA TYR A 536 -9.33 9.74 -33.17
C TYR A 536 -9.52 11.20 -33.60
N SER A 537 -9.43 12.13 -32.67
CA SER A 537 -9.50 13.59 -32.92
C SER A 537 -8.63 14.36 -31.94
N GLY A 538 -8.44 15.63 -32.24
CA GLY A 538 -7.69 16.56 -31.40
C GLY A 538 -6.18 16.51 -31.61
N ASN A 539 -5.49 17.30 -30.81
CA ASN A 539 -4.03 17.46 -30.84
C ASN A 539 -3.44 17.16 -29.47
N LEU A 540 -2.29 16.49 -29.48
CA LEU A 540 -1.49 16.29 -28.28
C LEU A 540 -0.12 16.94 -28.52
N PHE A 541 0.31 17.76 -27.58
CA PHE A 541 1.62 18.42 -27.62
C PHE A 541 2.36 18.20 -26.32
N LEU A 542 3.60 17.75 -26.41
CA LEU A 542 4.57 17.70 -25.33
C LEU A 542 5.85 18.37 -25.83
N ASP A 543 6.33 19.39 -25.14
CA ASP A 543 7.55 20.08 -25.52
C ASP A 543 8.74 19.13 -25.52
N SER A 544 9.42 19.05 -26.68
CA SER A 544 10.56 18.14 -26.90
C SER A 544 11.80 18.52 -26.10
N GLN A 545 11.94 19.79 -25.71
CA GLN A 545 13.08 20.32 -24.95
C GLN A 545 12.98 20.06 -23.45
N VAL A 546 11.80 19.71 -22.94
CA VAL A 546 11.54 19.52 -21.50
C VAL A 546 12.07 18.17 -21.03
N ARG A 547 12.81 18.16 -19.91
CA ARG A 547 13.19 16.92 -19.25
C ARG A 547 12.01 16.38 -18.47
N VAL A 548 11.55 15.18 -18.87
CA VAL A 548 10.39 14.51 -18.25
C VAL A 548 10.88 13.42 -17.29
N GLY A 549 10.35 13.43 -16.08
CA GLY A 549 10.44 12.34 -15.12
C GLY A 549 9.14 11.56 -15.08
N VAL A 550 9.18 10.24 -15.28
CA VAL A 550 7.98 9.41 -15.31
C VAL A 550 8.03 8.41 -14.17
N TYR A 551 6.94 8.33 -13.40
CA TYR A 551 6.66 7.25 -12.47
C TYR A 551 5.58 6.36 -13.09
N GLU A 552 5.93 5.15 -13.50
CA GLU A 552 5.05 4.18 -14.15
C GLU A 552 4.58 3.12 -13.15
N GLN A 553 3.43 2.48 -13.40
CA GLN A 553 2.93 1.39 -12.56
C GLN A 553 3.84 0.14 -12.58
N GLU A 554 4.52 -0.12 -13.70
CA GLU A 554 5.39 -1.28 -13.88
C GLU A 554 6.82 -0.85 -14.21
N ILE A 555 7.80 -1.59 -13.69
CA ILE A 555 9.20 -1.39 -14.04
C ILE A 555 9.44 -1.92 -15.45
N ASP A 556 10.28 -1.22 -16.20
CA ASP A 556 10.73 -1.64 -17.51
C ASP A 556 11.40 -3.02 -17.48
N GLU A 557 10.92 -3.94 -18.32
CA GLU A 557 11.41 -5.33 -18.39
C GLU A 557 12.93 -5.41 -18.61
N ARG A 558 13.52 -4.39 -19.25
CA ARG A 558 14.98 -4.30 -19.51
C ARG A 558 15.83 -4.34 -18.23
N TYR A 559 15.27 -3.90 -17.11
CA TYR A 559 15.99 -3.83 -15.83
C TYR A 559 15.65 -4.97 -14.88
N LEU A 560 14.58 -5.73 -15.14
CA LEU A 560 14.07 -6.73 -14.19
C LEU A 560 15.07 -7.85 -13.85
N ALA A 561 15.86 -8.26 -14.84
CA ALA A 561 16.86 -9.32 -14.67
C ALA A 561 18.15 -8.83 -13.99
N ASP A 562 18.40 -7.52 -14.01
CA ASP A 562 19.65 -6.94 -13.50
C ASP A 562 19.62 -6.78 -11.97
N PRO A 563 20.78 -6.97 -11.30
CA PRO A 563 20.97 -6.51 -9.93
C PRO A 563 20.70 -5.01 -9.82
N LEU A 564 20.17 -4.57 -8.67
CA LEU A 564 19.74 -3.19 -8.44
C LEU A 564 20.84 -2.16 -8.78
N GLU A 565 22.08 -2.43 -8.39
CA GLU A 565 23.23 -1.56 -8.69
C GLU A 565 23.46 -1.39 -10.20
N ILE A 566 23.47 -2.51 -10.94
CA ILE A 566 23.65 -2.52 -12.40
C ILE A 566 22.45 -1.85 -13.09
N ALA A 567 21.25 -2.03 -12.58
CA ALA A 567 20.06 -1.38 -13.12
C ALA A 567 20.14 0.15 -12.98
N ILE A 568 20.61 0.66 -11.83
CA ILE A 568 20.84 2.10 -11.62
C ILE A 568 21.93 2.62 -12.57
N GLU A 569 23.03 1.89 -12.74
CA GLU A 569 24.09 2.27 -13.66
C GLU A 569 23.59 2.32 -15.11
N LYS A 570 22.95 1.26 -15.59
CA LYS A 570 22.36 1.20 -16.93
C LYS A 570 21.34 2.30 -17.18
N LEU A 571 20.52 2.62 -16.17
CA LEU A 571 19.54 3.70 -16.24
C LEU A 571 20.25 5.06 -16.52
N HIS A 572 21.30 5.37 -15.77
CA HIS A 572 22.01 6.63 -15.93
C HIS A 572 22.73 6.68 -17.28
N LEU A 573 23.42 5.60 -17.67
CA LEU A 573 24.08 5.50 -18.97
C LEU A 573 23.11 5.63 -20.13
N SER A 574 21.90 5.06 -20.03
CA SER A 574 20.86 5.17 -21.09
C SER A 574 20.32 6.59 -21.26
N ARG A 575 20.61 7.49 -20.31
CA ARG A 575 20.22 8.90 -20.32
C ARG A 575 21.40 9.86 -20.47
N ASP A 576 22.56 9.34 -20.84
CA ASP A 576 23.82 10.10 -20.95
C ASP A 576 24.20 10.86 -19.66
N LEU A 577 23.83 10.29 -18.49
CA LEU A 577 24.12 10.89 -17.20
C LEU A 577 25.37 10.25 -16.58
N PRO A 578 26.35 11.07 -16.13
CA PRO A 578 27.53 10.52 -15.46
C PRO A 578 27.14 9.91 -14.11
N ILE A 579 27.62 8.71 -13.86
CA ILE A 579 27.44 8.04 -12.58
C ILE A 579 28.75 7.42 -12.10
N SER A 580 28.97 7.45 -10.80
CA SER A 580 30.11 6.81 -10.13
C SER A 580 29.60 5.84 -9.06
N ASP A 581 30.43 4.85 -8.69
CA ASP A 581 30.10 3.91 -7.59
C ASP A 581 29.74 4.64 -6.30
N THR A 582 30.41 5.75 -6.01
CA THR A 582 30.11 6.57 -4.83
C THR A 582 28.70 7.14 -4.90
N LYS A 583 28.27 7.61 -6.08
CA LYS A 583 26.91 8.13 -6.29
C LYS A 583 25.86 7.04 -6.22
N ILE A 584 26.15 5.84 -6.75
CA ILE A 584 25.26 4.68 -6.64
C ILE A 584 25.06 4.32 -5.15
N ARG A 585 26.15 4.20 -4.38
CA ARG A 585 26.06 3.91 -2.94
C ARG A 585 25.29 5.00 -2.18
N GLN A 586 25.47 6.27 -2.55
CA GLN A 586 24.70 7.36 -1.96
C GLN A 586 23.21 7.21 -2.28
N LEU A 587 22.85 6.96 -3.54
CA LEU A 587 21.44 6.71 -3.93
C LEU A 587 20.85 5.54 -3.17
N LEU A 588 21.57 4.41 -3.08
CA LEU A 588 21.11 3.26 -2.31
C LEU A 588 20.84 3.62 -0.84
N ALA A 589 21.73 4.40 -0.22
CA ALA A 589 21.58 4.85 1.17
C ALA A 589 20.41 5.85 1.34
N ASP A 590 20.29 6.82 0.42
CA ASP A 590 19.23 7.85 0.44
C ASP A 590 17.83 7.25 0.24
N TYR A 591 17.73 6.17 -0.54
CA TYR A 591 16.48 5.45 -0.78
C TYR A 591 16.31 4.19 0.08
N LEU A 592 17.09 4.06 1.17
CA LEU A 592 16.97 3.01 2.19
C LEU A 592 17.11 1.57 1.65
N PHE A 593 17.93 1.38 0.64
CA PHE A 593 18.33 0.04 0.24
C PHE A 593 19.45 -0.48 1.13
N THR A 594 19.42 -1.77 1.39
CA THR A 594 20.46 -2.47 2.16
C THR A 594 21.57 -2.98 1.23
N GLU A 595 22.72 -3.36 1.79
CA GLU A 595 23.80 -3.96 1.02
C GLU A 595 23.36 -5.30 0.37
N ALA A 596 22.46 -6.05 1.02
CA ALA A 596 21.88 -7.26 0.45
C ALA A 596 20.99 -6.96 -0.78
N ASP A 597 20.25 -5.85 -0.76
CA ASP A 597 19.39 -5.44 -1.88
C ASP A 597 20.19 -5.07 -3.11
N ARG A 598 21.40 -4.55 -2.92
CA ARG A 598 22.31 -4.07 -3.97
C ARG A 598 22.56 -5.11 -5.07
N MET A 599 22.79 -6.36 -4.65
CA MET A 599 23.09 -7.49 -5.55
C MET A 599 21.84 -8.29 -5.94
N THR A 600 20.66 -7.90 -5.45
CA THR A 600 19.40 -8.59 -5.72
C THR A 600 18.84 -8.13 -7.07
N PRO A 601 18.45 -9.06 -7.97
CA PRO A 601 17.77 -8.72 -9.21
C PRO A 601 16.45 -7.96 -8.94
N LEU A 602 16.16 -6.93 -9.75
CA LEU A 602 14.95 -6.10 -9.57
C LEU A 602 13.66 -6.91 -9.56
N ALA A 603 13.58 -7.99 -10.33
CA ALA A 603 12.41 -8.88 -10.34
C ALA A 603 12.08 -9.44 -8.94
N ARG A 604 13.12 -9.72 -8.12
CA ARG A 604 13.00 -10.31 -6.78
C ARG A 604 12.80 -9.30 -5.66
N LEU A 605 12.90 -8.01 -5.95
CA LEU A 605 12.66 -6.96 -4.96
C LEU A 605 11.18 -6.89 -4.59
N SER A 606 10.92 -6.49 -3.33
CA SER A 606 9.55 -6.23 -2.86
C SER A 606 8.89 -5.06 -3.62
N GLY A 607 7.55 -4.97 -3.60
CA GLY A 607 6.81 -3.88 -4.23
C GLY A 607 7.30 -2.50 -3.78
N GLY A 608 7.53 -2.30 -2.48
CA GLY A 608 8.05 -1.04 -1.96
C GLY A 608 9.49 -0.74 -2.36
N GLN A 609 10.35 -1.75 -2.53
CA GLN A 609 11.69 -1.57 -3.08
C GLN A 609 11.64 -1.18 -4.57
N LYS A 610 10.77 -1.82 -5.33
CA LYS A 610 10.50 -1.49 -6.74
C LYS A 610 9.99 -0.05 -6.89
N ALA A 611 9.06 0.38 -6.05
CA ALA A 611 8.57 1.76 -6.04
C ALA A 611 9.69 2.77 -5.76
N ARG A 612 10.58 2.49 -4.81
CA ARG A 612 11.76 3.35 -4.54
C ARG A 612 12.73 3.42 -5.73
N PHE A 613 12.95 2.32 -6.45
CA PHE A 613 13.73 2.34 -7.69
C PHE A 613 13.06 3.20 -8.77
N GLN A 614 11.74 3.15 -8.90
CA GLN A 614 11.00 4.01 -9.83
C GLN A 614 11.13 5.51 -9.48
N ILE A 615 11.16 5.86 -8.20
CA ILE A 615 11.43 7.25 -7.78
C ILE A 615 12.86 7.67 -8.19
N ILE A 616 13.87 6.80 -8.03
CA ILE A 616 15.23 7.06 -8.54
C ILE A 616 15.18 7.29 -10.06
N THR A 617 14.47 6.43 -10.78
CA THR A 617 14.30 6.54 -12.24
C THR A 617 13.65 7.87 -12.63
N MET A 618 12.61 8.28 -11.95
CA MET A 618 11.87 9.50 -12.20
C MET A 618 12.73 10.74 -12.01
N LEU A 619 13.57 10.78 -10.97
CA LEU A 619 14.36 11.96 -10.60
C LEU A 619 15.76 12.00 -11.21
N ALA A 620 16.20 10.96 -11.91
CA ALA A 620 17.59 10.81 -12.36
C ALA A 620 18.11 11.96 -13.24
N ASN A 621 17.26 12.58 -14.08
CA ASN A 621 17.64 13.61 -15.03
C ASN A 621 17.24 15.03 -14.64
N ASP A 622 16.90 15.25 -13.35
CA ASP A 622 16.48 16.55 -12.86
C ASP A 622 15.31 17.12 -13.71
N PRO A 623 14.13 16.48 -13.67
CA PRO A 623 13.04 16.77 -14.59
C PRO A 623 12.43 18.17 -14.38
N GLN A 624 11.81 18.71 -15.41
CA GLN A 624 11.00 19.95 -15.40
C GLN A 624 9.50 19.63 -15.42
N LEU A 625 9.16 18.44 -15.91
CA LEU A 625 7.81 17.88 -15.90
C LEU A 625 7.85 16.51 -15.24
N LEU A 626 7.00 16.30 -14.24
CA LEU A 626 6.74 15.01 -13.63
C LEU A 626 5.43 14.43 -14.16
N ILE A 627 5.44 13.19 -14.59
CA ILE A 627 4.25 12.43 -14.95
C ILE A 627 4.16 11.25 -13.99
N LEU A 628 3.10 11.24 -13.16
CA LEU A 628 2.94 10.29 -12.07
C LEU A 628 1.68 9.44 -12.28
N ASP A 629 1.83 8.13 -12.46
CA ASP A 629 0.72 7.19 -12.56
C ASP A 629 0.65 6.33 -11.31
N GLU A 630 -0.27 6.68 -10.38
CA GLU A 630 -0.49 6.03 -9.07
C GLU A 630 0.78 5.90 -8.20
N PRO A 631 1.49 6.99 -7.88
CA PRO A 631 2.79 6.94 -7.23
C PRO A 631 2.75 6.52 -5.75
N THR A 632 1.57 6.49 -5.13
CA THR A 632 1.39 6.08 -3.73
C THR A 632 1.31 4.57 -3.57
N ASN A 633 1.03 3.83 -4.65
CA ASN A 633 0.94 2.38 -4.61
C ASN A 633 2.27 1.75 -4.17
N HIS A 634 2.19 0.76 -3.28
CA HIS A 634 3.33 0.01 -2.72
C HIS A 634 4.30 0.81 -1.85
N LEU A 635 4.08 2.10 -1.62
CA LEU A 635 4.85 2.88 -0.66
C LEU A 635 4.27 2.73 0.75
N ASP A 636 5.13 2.77 1.77
CA ASP A 636 4.68 2.86 3.17
C ASP A 636 4.32 4.32 3.53
N LEU A 637 3.51 4.51 4.57
CA LEU A 637 3.04 5.82 5.01
C LEU A 637 4.16 6.86 5.14
N PRO A 638 5.32 6.56 5.78
CA PRO A 638 6.42 7.52 5.84
C PRO A 638 6.98 7.92 4.46
N SER A 639 7.04 6.98 3.52
CA SER A 639 7.54 7.26 2.16
C SER A 639 6.53 8.07 1.34
N ILE A 640 5.23 7.84 1.52
CA ILE A 640 4.16 8.63 0.91
C ILE A 640 4.25 10.08 1.40
N GLU A 641 4.37 10.31 2.71
CA GLU A 641 4.49 11.67 3.27
C GLU A 641 5.75 12.43 2.79
N GLU A 642 6.86 11.72 2.64
CA GLU A 642 8.07 12.33 2.09
C GLU A 642 7.89 12.71 0.63
N LEU A 643 7.24 11.84 -0.16
CA LEU A 643 6.91 12.12 -1.55
C LEU A 643 5.95 13.32 -1.66
N GLU A 644 4.88 13.36 -0.87
CA GLU A 644 3.96 14.50 -0.76
C GLU A 644 4.70 15.80 -0.43
N THR A 645 5.61 15.73 0.56
CA THR A 645 6.38 16.91 1.00
C THR A 645 7.33 17.42 -0.08
N ALA A 646 7.98 16.50 -0.81
CA ALA A 646 8.89 16.85 -1.89
C ALA A 646 8.15 17.41 -3.10
N LEU A 647 7.03 16.79 -3.47
CA LEU A 647 6.22 17.25 -4.61
C LEU A 647 5.52 18.59 -4.34
N ALA A 648 5.06 18.84 -3.11
CA ALA A 648 4.48 20.14 -2.73
C ALA A 648 5.47 21.31 -2.83
N LYS A 649 6.79 21.02 -2.78
CA LYS A 649 7.86 22.02 -2.98
C LYS A 649 8.42 22.01 -4.39
N TYR A 650 8.02 21.05 -5.18
CA TYR A 650 8.51 20.93 -6.55
C TYR A 650 8.00 22.08 -7.39
N SER A 651 8.86 22.60 -8.19
CA SER A 651 8.70 23.83 -8.92
C SER A 651 8.41 23.66 -10.40
N GLY A 652 8.64 22.46 -10.91
CA GLY A 652 8.26 22.14 -12.28
C GLY A 652 6.77 21.79 -12.37
N ALA A 653 6.35 21.36 -13.55
CA ALA A 653 4.98 20.93 -13.79
C ALA A 653 4.74 19.49 -13.31
N ILE A 654 3.52 19.22 -12.85
CA ILE A 654 3.11 17.87 -12.43
C ILE A 654 1.81 17.46 -13.16
N LEU A 655 1.88 16.37 -13.92
CA LEU A 655 0.70 15.68 -14.44
C LEU A 655 0.55 14.38 -13.69
N TYR A 656 -0.56 14.16 -12.96
CA TYR A 656 -0.65 13.01 -12.10
C TYR A 656 -2.01 12.32 -12.09
N VAL A 657 -1.97 11.02 -11.80
CA VAL A 657 -3.12 10.17 -11.47
C VAL A 657 -2.93 9.66 -10.06
N SER A 658 -3.90 9.83 -9.18
CA SER A 658 -3.90 9.21 -7.85
C SER A 658 -5.30 8.99 -7.33
N HIS A 659 -5.49 7.87 -6.61
CA HIS A 659 -6.70 7.55 -5.86
C HIS A 659 -6.57 7.82 -4.36
N ASP A 660 -5.44 8.36 -3.90
CA ASP A 660 -5.19 8.79 -2.52
C ASP A 660 -5.66 10.25 -2.33
N ASN A 661 -6.65 10.45 -1.46
CA ASN A 661 -7.22 11.77 -1.17
C ASN A 661 -6.21 12.72 -0.52
N TYR A 662 -5.36 12.24 0.36
CA TYR A 662 -4.36 13.05 1.06
C TYR A 662 -3.25 13.49 0.09
N PHE A 663 -2.80 12.59 -0.77
CA PHE A 663 -1.84 12.89 -1.81
C PHE A 663 -2.36 13.98 -2.76
N ARG A 664 -3.62 13.86 -3.19
CA ARG A 664 -4.29 14.85 -4.05
C ARG A 664 -4.41 16.21 -3.37
N GLN A 665 -4.75 16.24 -2.08
CA GLN A 665 -4.81 17.49 -1.31
C GLN A 665 -3.42 18.12 -1.12
N ALA A 666 -2.37 17.32 -0.95
CA ALA A 666 -1.01 17.79 -0.76
C ALA A 666 -0.42 18.45 -2.02
N ILE A 667 -0.73 17.93 -3.21
CA ILE A 667 -0.23 18.45 -4.49
C ILE A 667 -1.17 19.54 -5.03
N GLY A 668 -2.48 19.31 -4.95
CA GLY A 668 -3.50 20.20 -5.51
C GLY A 668 -3.50 20.23 -7.04
N GLY A 669 -3.91 21.34 -7.62
CA GLY A 669 -3.92 21.57 -9.06
C GLY A 669 -5.30 21.50 -9.70
N GLU A 670 -5.35 21.67 -11.01
CA GLU A 670 -6.57 21.57 -11.82
C GLU A 670 -6.97 20.12 -11.99
N VAL A 671 -8.28 19.85 -11.96
CA VAL A 671 -8.82 18.48 -12.12
C VAL A 671 -9.42 18.34 -13.52
N VAL A 672 -8.85 17.45 -14.31
CA VAL A 672 -9.35 17.08 -15.62
C VAL A 672 -10.01 15.71 -15.58
N GLN A 673 -11.30 15.68 -15.90
CA GLN A 673 -12.08 14.44 -15.89
C GLN A 673 -11.83 13.65 -17.18
N ILE A 674 -11.45 12.39 -17.04
CA ILE A 674 -11.24 11.45 -18.16
C ILE A 674 -12.34 10.40 -18.17
N GLY A 675 -13.08 10.31 -19.30
CA GLY A 675 -14.21 9.40 -19.46
C GLY A 675 -15.51 9.93 -18.83
N ALA A 676 -16.61 9.16 -18.96
CA ALA A 676 -17.87 9.50 -18.31
C ALA A 676 -17.73 9.44 -16.79
N ALA A 677 -18.34 10.40 -16.11
CA ALA A 677 -18.30 10.53 -14.66
C ALA A 677 -18.94 9.33 -13.93
#